data_9797cd1f93106800fd0bfa01d70a202e
#
_entry.id   9797cd1f93106800fd0bfa01d70a202e
#
_cell.length_a   1.000
_cell.length_b   1.000
_cell.length_c   1.000
_cell.angle_alpha   90.00
_cell.angle_beta   90.00
_cell.angle_gamma   90.00
#
_symmetry.space_group_name_H-M   'P 1'
#
loop_
_entity.id
_entity.type
_entity.pdbx_description
1 polymer ?
#
loop_
_entity_poly.entity_id
_entity_poly.type
_entity_poly.pdbx_seq_one_letter_code
_entity_poly.pdbx_strand_id
1 'polypeptide(L)'
;MLQLVVEDVYLDLYDLDTPKLTFTIEDIEDTSARSVFSRTFRVPATSRNTEFFKTAFDVNGVDFDIRQKRTAYIYINGILFRTGQVRLNKIYDSREGANIDYELIFLGETKDFGTSVGEGYLSELDLSDYNHVLNAANLFTSWNAYPESSITAGLFNGDILYPLIDFGVNYDEDGEPIETRISQNNVGSHFTQNSHPLPVNRFKPMIRAKAVWDKIFSEAGYTYSSNFINSNRFKQMYLSAFGNSTSIVTEGTENNCLVKTSSNVSYATIVQFDNVLSDPGSNFNNTTYKYTAAATGNHVISISVFYTATADEFAVGNIEARLRKNTTTLTTDDDDISFTESGSLNMYYSGSLTAGDEIYVDIVDTDLQGWQIQQNSTFEVLSAPGNVSIAPLLDNEYKKIDFIKDILTKFRLVIVPDKNRFNNFIIEPWSSYIGSGDLFDWTGKLDVSKDFVSEPLFYTQASRITFEDSEGEDFLNLINQERFNEVFGKLILNGDNEFLQGERSITTNFIPTPITQIERKNTSIGQTFIIPQIHVHEPGEDASYNPQHLPIKQNRQLLFYNGLKDTDGITWYLDTGAASPINFYPMVSFYEDYPNTSASLNLNWQKETGYIEHNNNNGLLGKSVYDEYWSAYINSLYDGFARKITAYFVLDETDLFNFSFDDVIRVKNAYYYVYKITDVPIGKKASVKVELIKLLNYDVSLTPITPERVWNTTYQNWEDAVFRWDL
;
A
#
# COMPACT_ATOMS: atom_id res chain seq x y z
N MET A 1 -11.96 39.06 25.28
CA MET A 1 -11.77 38.30 26.55
C MET A 1 -11.37 36.86 26.16
N LEU A 2 -10.23 36.39 26.66
CA LEU A 2 -9.76 35.01 26.45
C LEU A 2 -10.47 34.07 27.43
N GLN A 3 -10.93 32.92 26.97
CA GLN A 3 -11.55 31.89 27.77
C GLN A 3 -10.94 30.52 27.38
N LEU A 4 -10.56 29.72 28.37
CA LEU A 4 -10.14 28.34 28.18
C LEU A 4 -11.21 27.45 28.84
N VAL A 5 -11.82 26.60 28.04
CA VAL A 5 -12.82 25.62 28.47
C VAL A 5 -12.21 24.25 28.37
N VAL A 6 -12.22 23.47 29.45
CA VAL A 6 -11.72 22.11 29.51
C VAL A 6 -12.83 21.21 30.04
N GLU A 7 -13.27 20.21 29.23
CA GLU A 7 -14.40 19.32 29.58
C GLU A 7 -15.63 20.11 30.10
N ASP A 8 -16.03 21.16 29.35
CA ASP A 8 -17.14 22.06 29.68
C ASP A 8 -16.94 22.97 30.89
N VAL A 9 -15.77 22.97 31.54
CA VAL A 9 -15.43 23.85 32.62
C VAL A 9 -14.56 25.01 32.18
N TYR A 10 -14.99 26.23 32.49
CA TYR A 10 -14.19 27.45 32.26
C TYR A 10 -13.08 27.54 33.29
N LEU A 11 -11.83 27.45 32.88
CA LEU A 11 -10.69 27.65 33.79
C LEU A 11 -10.38 29.15 33.93
N ASP A 12 -10.11 29.56 35.14
CA ASP A 12 -9.63 30.89 35.43
C ASP A 12 -8.16 31.00 35.05
N LEU A 13 -7.83 32.04 34.28
CA LEU A 13 -6.48 32.29 33.77
C LEU A 13 -5.85 33.48 34.49
N TYR A 14 -4.51 33.51 34.53
CA TYR A 14 -3.80 34.71 34.90
C TYR A 14 -3.87 35.74 33.77
N ASP A 15 -4.07 37.04 34.09
CA ASP A 15 -4.10 38.13 33.10
C ASP A 15 -2.76 38.26 32.34
N LEU A 16 -1.65 37.92 32.96
CA LEU A 16 -0.30 38.09 32.43
C LEU A 16 0.28 36.86 31.80
N ASP A 17 -0.15 35.67 32.23
CA ASP A 17 0.36 34.36 31.77
C ASP A 17 -0.69 33.63 30.91
N THR A 18 -1.03 34.27 29.79
CA THR A 18 -1.97 33.67 28.81
C THR A 18 -1.26 32.62 27.95
N PRO A 19 -1.99 31.59 27.46
CA PRO A 19 -1.44 30.63 26.52
C PRO A 19 -0.78 31.33 25.33
N LYS A 20 0.43 30.91 24.98
CA LYS A 20 1.13 31.36 23.74
C LYS A 20 1.14 30.22 22.76
N LEU A 21 0.50 30.39 21.63
CA LEU A 21 0.43 29.39 20.59
C LEU A 21 1.54 29.56 19.56
N THR A 22 2.09 28.46 19.11
CA THR A 22 2.97 28.41 17.95
C THR A 22 2.23 27.67 16.83
N PHE A 23 2.20 28.28 15.66
CA PHE A 23 1.63 27.71 14.45
C PHE A 23 2.76 27.37 13.50
N THR A 24 2.77 26.16 12.97
CA THR A 24 3.74 25.76 11.96
C THR A 24 3.02 24.88 10.94
N ILE A 25 3.42 25.03 9.69
CA ILE A 25 3.03 24.05 8.68
C ILE A 25 3.81 22.78 9.00
N GLU A 26 3.11 21.66 9.14
CA GLU A 26 3.80 20.41 9.45
C GLU A 26 4.70 20.00 8.29
N ASP A 27 5.96 19.81 8.61
CA ASP A 27 6.85 19.05 7.77
C ASP A 27 6.66 17.57 8.12
N ILE A 28 6.22 16.77 7.16
CA ILE A 28 5.91 15.35 7.34
C ILE A 28 7.18 14.56 7.68
N GLU A 29 8.33 15.08 7.31
CA GLU A 29 9.62 14.48 7.62
C GLU A 29 10.01 14.63 9.10
N ASP A 30 9.44 15.62 9.78
CA ASP A 30 9.58 15.79 11.21
C ASP A 30 8.23 15.61 11.90
N THR A 31 7.89 14.38 12.24
CA THR A 31 6.68 14.06 13.03
C THR A 31 6.70 14.65 14.44
N SER A 32 7.81 15.27 14.85
CA SER A 32 7.91 16.11 16.03
C SER A 32 7.43 17.54 15.77
N ALA A 33 7.41 18.00 14.53
CA ALA A 33 6.84 19.28 14.16
C ALA A 33 5.31 19.23 14.33
N ARG A 34 4.75 20.16 15.06
CA ARG A 34 3.36 20.16 15.49
C ARG A 34 2.69 21.38 14.93
N SER A 35 1.54 21.20 14.30
CA SER A 35 0.82 22.30 13.65
C SER A 35 0.41 23.42 14.63
N VAL A 36 -0.05 23.06 15.80
CA VAL A 36 -0.40 24.01 16.87
C VAL A 36 -0.05 23.43 18.23
N PHE A 37 0.71 24.15 19.02
CA PHE A 37 0.96 23.80 20.41
C PHE A 37 1.20 25.08 21.24
N SER A 38 0.94 25.01 22.54
CA SER A 38 1.32 26.08 23.45
C SER A 38 2.65 25.77 24.14
N ARG A 39 3.33 26.83 24.56
CA ARG A 39 4.24 26.70 25.69
C ARG A 39 3.42 26.36 26.94
N THR A 40 4.07 25.80 27.94
CA THR A 40 3.44 25.65 29.25
C THR A 40 3.00 27.01 29.78
N PHE A 41 1.81 27.05 30.33
CA PHE A 41 1.24 28.24 30.99
C PHE A 41 0.65 27.81 32.32
N ARG A 42 0.53 28.75 33.26
CA ARG A 42 0.00 28.46 34.59
C ARG A 42 -1.41 28.99 34.76
N VAL A 43 -2.19 28.24 35.48
CA VAL A 43 -3.51 28.67 35.97
C VAL A 43 -3.54 28.63 37.50
N PRO A 44 -4.16 29.63 38.16
CA PRO A 44 -4.20 29.71 39.60
C PRO A 44 -5.13 28.66 40.21
N ALA A 45 -4.88 28.25 41.46
CA ALA A 45 -5.79 27.41 42.19
C ALA A 45 -6.97 28.24 42.76
N THR A 46 -7.78 28.80 41.87
CA THR A 46 -9.09 29.37 42.29
C THR A 46 -10.02 28.24 42.74
N SER A 47 -11.12 28.60 43.39
CA SER A 47 -12.13 27.62 43.80
C SER A 47 -12.62 26.78 42.61
N ARG A 48 -12.83 27.41 41.43
CA ARG A 48 -13.26 26.74 40.24
C ARG A 48 -12.19 25.79 39.66
N ASN A 49 -10.96 26.26 39.55
CA ASN A 49 -9.87 25.47 39.04
C ASN A 49 -9.53 24.30 39.98
N THR A 50 -9.57 24.54 41.31
CA THR A 50 -9.36 23.48 42.28
C THR A 50 -10.48 22.43 42.27
N GLU A 51 -11.73 22.86 42.08
CA GLU A 51 -12.85 21.93 41.86
C GLU A 51 -12.65 21.03 40.64
N PHE A 52 -12.14 21.60 39.57
CA PHE A 52 -11.82 20.85 38.36
C PHE A 52 -10.65 19.86 38.54
N PHE A 53 -9.52 20.34 39.09
CA PHE A 53 -8.34 19.52 39.32
C PHE A 53 -8.45 18.63 40.58
N LYS A 54 -9.49 18.79 41.37
CA LYS A 54 -9.77 18.00 42.61
C LYS A 54 -8.54 17.90 43.48
N THR A 55 -8.16 16.67 43.84
CA THR A 55 -7.01 16.38 44.69
C THR A 55 -5.69 16.20 43.97
N ALA A 56 -5.59 16.67 42.71
CA ALA A 56 -4.36 16.54 41.88
C ALA A 56 -3.11 17.16 42.57
N PHE A 57 -3.28 18.13 43.47
CA PHE A 57 -2.20 18.75 44.24
C PHE A 57 -1.72 17.90 45.42
N ASP A 58 -2.52 16.95 45.88
CA ASP A 58 -2.15 16.02 46.95
C ASP A 58 -1.48 14.79 46.35
N VAL A 59 -0.28 14.48 46.80
CA VAL A 59 0.50 13.30 46.36
C VAL A 59 -0.26 11.98 46.58
N ASN A 60 -1.15 11.95 47.57
CA ASN A 60 -2.01 10.80 47.90
C ASN A 60 -3.40 10.90 47.20
N GLY A 61 -3.66 11.96 46.45
CA GLY A 61 -4.91 12.16 45.73
C GLY A 61 -5.12 11.14 44.62
N VAL A 62 -6.32 10.57 44.54
CA VAL A 62 -6.67 9.54 43.51
C VAL A 62 -7.82 9.98 42.60
N ASP A 63 -8.37 11.16 42.81
CA ASP A 63 -9.61 11.62 42.16
C ASP A 63 -9.37 12.29 40.83
N PHE A 64 -8.11 12.55 40.43
CA PHE A 64 -7.73 13.18 39.19
C PHE A 64 -6.57 12.43 38.52
N ASP A 65 -6.83 11.82 37.36
CA ASP A 65 -5.76 11.18 36.60
C ASP A 65 -4.97 12.23 35.84
N ILE A 66 -3.75 12.50 36.28
CA ILE A 66 -2.82 13.48 35.71
C ILE A 66 -2.25 13.06 34.34
N ARG A 67 -2.41 11.78 33.98
CA ARG A 67 -1.92 11.24 32.70
C ARG A 67 -2.90 11.51 31.57
N GLN A 68 -4.17 11.73 31.88
CA GLN A 68 -5.21 11.95 30.89
C GLN A 68 -5.06 13.32 30.23
N LYS A 69 -5.18 13.32 28.91
CA LYS A 69 -5.43 14.51 28.12
C LYS A 69 -6.94 14.78 28.13
N ARG A 70 -7.31 16.05 28.22
CA ARG A 70 -8.71 16.47 28.33
C ARG A 70 -9.04 17.42 27.21
N THR A 71 -10.18 17.23 26.55
CA THR A 71 -10.65 18.11 25.48
C THR A 71 -10.72 19.56 25.95
N ALA A 72 -10.18 20.45 25.15
CA ALA A 72 -10.08 21.85 25.49
C ALA A 72 -10.41 22.76 24.31
N TYR A 73 -11.06 23.86 24.63
CA TYR A 73 -11.48 24.87 23.67
C TYR A 73 -10.96 26.25 24.10
N ILE A 74 -10.36 26.95 23.16
CA ILE A 74 -9.91 28.33 23.37
C ILE A 74 -10.89 29.25 22.64
N TYR A 75 -11.55 30.11 23.41
CA TYR A 75 -12.45 31.13 22.89
C TYR A 75 -11.84 32.54 23.04
N ILE A 76 -12.03 33.36 22.02
CA ILE A 76 -11.68 34.78 22.03
C ILE A 76 -12.95 35.57 21.78
N ASN A 77 -13.30 36.43 22.73
CA ASN A 77 -14.53 37.24 22.67
C ASN A 77 -15.80 36.41 22.42
N GLY A 78 -15.85 35.18 22.95
CA GLY A 78 -16.97 34.26 22.80
C GLY A 78 -16.97 33.46 21.49
N ILE A 79 -16.01 33.69 20.60
CA ILE A 79 -15.87 32.97 19.35
C ILE A 79 -14.82 31.85 19.54
N LEU A 80 -15.13 30.64 19.14
CA LEU A 80 -14.20 29.50 19.17
C LEU A 80 -13.02 29.80 18.26
N PHE A 81 -11.80 29.79 18.85
CA PHE A 81 -10.58 30.09 18.14
C PHE A 81 -9.80 28.84 17.77
N ARG A 82 -9.64 27.92 18.73
CA ARG A 82 -8.94 26.65 18.52
C ARG A 82 -9.52 25.55 19.41
N THR A 83 -9.44 24.35 18.90
CA THR A 83 -9.76 23.12 19.60
C THR A 83 -8.49 22.29 19.81
N GLY A 84 -8.49 21.46 20.81
CA GLY A 84 -7.36 20.61 21.12
C GLY A 84 -7.54 19.91 22.46
N GLN A 85 -6.45 19.55 23.07
CA GLN A 85 -6.41 18.90 24.37
C GLN A 85 -5.48 19.63 25.32
N VAL A 86 -5.83 19.61 26.59
CA VAL A 86 -4.99 20.10 27.67
C VAL A 86 -4.49 18.93 28.49
N ARG A 87 -3.20 18.97 28.83
CA ARG A 87 -2.57 18.05 29.78
C ARG A 87 -1.97 18.83 30.93
N LEU A 88 -2.19 18.33 32.14
CA LEU A 88 -1.48 18.82 33.32
C LEU A 88 -0.01 18.38 33.28
N ASN A 89 0.90 19.34 33.29
CA ASN A 89 2.33 19.09 33.17
C ASN A 89 3.03 19.07 34.52
N LYS A 90 2.74 20.06 35.38
CA LYS A 90 3.30 20.19 36.74
C LYS A 90 2.32 20.88 37.69
N ILE A 91 2.50 20.67 38.93
CA ILE A 91 1.83 21.40 40.00
C ILE A 91 2.90 22.08 40.83
N TYR A 92 2.76 23.35 41.05
CA TYR A 92 3.63 24.15 41.88
C TYR A 92 2.90 24.42 43.20
N ASP A 93 3.44 23.95 44.30
CA ASP A 93 2.96 24.25 45.64
C ASP A 93 4.04 25.07 46.35
N SER A 94 3.75 26.35 46.60
CA SER A 94 4.65 27.24 47.27
C SER A 94 4.08 27.61 48.64
N ARG A 95 4.91 27.49 49.68
CA ARG A 95 4.56 27.84 51.09
C ARG A 95 3.39 27.01 51.65
N GLU A 96 3.52 25.71 51.70
CA GLU A 96 2.60 24.80 52.41
C GLU A 96 1.12 24.96 52.02
N GLY A 97 0.83 25.02 50.70
CA GLY A 97 -0.52 25.09 50.16
C GLY A 97 -1.10 26.52 50.04
N ALA A 98 -0.31 27.55 50.36
CA ALA A 98 -0.78 28.94 50.29
C ALA A 98 -0.89 29.49 48.84
N ASN A 99 -0.09 28.94 47.89
CA ASN A 99 -0.14 29.31 46.49
C ASN A 99 0.11 28.07 45.61
N ILE A 100 -0.97 27.49 45.13
CA ILE A 100 -0.91 26.37 44.18
C ILE A 100 -1.14 26.90 42.75
N ASP A 101 -0.28 26.49 41.84
CA ASP A 101 -0.43 26.73 40.40
C ASP A 101 -0.43 25.43 39.63
N TYR A 102 -1.33 25.29 38.71
CA TYR A 102 -1.36 24.16 37.75
C TYR A 102 -0.71 24.58 36.46
N GLU A 103 0.38 23.95 36.08
CA GLU A 103 1.04 24.16 34.80
C GLU A 103 0.43 23.25 33.74
N LEU A 104 -0.11 23.84 32.73
CA LEU A 104 -0.79 23.16 31.61
C LEU A 104 -0.03 23.34 30.30
N ILE A 105 -0.25 22.39 29.39
CA ILE A 105 0.15 22.50 27.97
C ILE A 105 -1.07 22.23 27.11
N PHE A 106 -1.31 23.11 26.14
CA PHE A 106 -2.34 22.91 25.13
C PHE A 106 -1.72 22.24 23.91
N LEU A 107 -2.34 21.18 23.42
CA LEU A 107 -1.96 20.38 22.30
C LEU A 107 -3.05 20.46 21.23
N GLY A 108 -2.69 20.89 20.03
CA GLY A 108 -3.63 20.93 18.90
C GLY A 108 -3.95 19.54 18.33
N GLU A 109 -4.91 19.49 17.44
CA GLU A 109 -5.54 18.28 16.90
C GLU A 109 -4.58 17.32 16.21
N THR A 110 -3.59 17.82 15.48
CA THR A 110 -2.69 16.94 14.70
C THR A 110 -1.87 16.02 15.58
N LYS A 111 -1.41 16.52 16.72
CA LYS A 111 -0.70 15.66 17.68
C LYS A 111 -1.60 14.62 18.29
N ASP A 112 -2.85 14.95 18.46
CA ASP A 112 -3.83 14.03 18.99
C ASP A 112 -4.17 12.94 17.99
N PHE A 113 -4.35 13.30 16.73
CA PHE A 113 -4.53 12.35 15.63
C PHE A 113 -3.43 11.27 15.61
N GLY A 114 -2.16 11.68 15.60
CA GLY A 114 -1.04 10.72 15.64
C GLY A 114 -1.06 9.80 16.88
N THR A 115 -1.54 10.33 18.01
CA THR A 115 -1.71 9.52 19.23
C THR A 115 -2.92 8.59 19.11
N SER A 116 -4.02 9.05 18.51
CA SER A 116 -5.26 8.28 18.33
C SER A 116 -5.10 7.15 17.31
N VAL A 117 -4.35 7.37 16.23
CA VAL A 117 -3.96 6.32 15.29
C VAL A 117 -3.09 5.27 16.00
N GLY A 118 -2.25 5.71 16.94
CA GLY A 118 -1.46 4.84 17.81
C GLY A 118 -0.37 4.07 17.08
N GLU A 119 0.10 3.01 17.76
CA GLU A 119 1.18 2.13 17.28
C GLU A 119 0.67 0.86 16.59
N GLY A 120 -0.65 0.76 16.34
CA GLY A 120 -1.28 -0.41 15.77
C GLY A 120 -0.89 -0.65 14.32
N TYR A 121 -0.96 -1.92 13.89
CA TYR A 121 -0.61 -2.37 12.54
C TYR A 121 -1.82 -2.35 11.60
N LEU A 122 -1.56 -2.32 10.28
CA LEU A 122 -2.63 -2.39 9.27
C LEU A 122 -3.46 -3.68 9.39
N SER A 123 -2.83 -4.79 9.75
CA SER A 123 -3.49 -6.08 9.97
C SER A 123 -4.48 -6.08 11.16
N GLU A 124 -4.45 -5.05 12.00
CA GLU A 124 -5.36 -4.87 13.14
C GLU A 124 -6.57 -3.98 12.82
N LEU A 125 -6.69 -3.49 11.57
CA LEU A 125 -7.85 -2.72 11.14
C LEU A 125 -9.10 -3.61 11.11
N ASP A 126 -10.22 -3.08 11.58
CA ASP A 126 -11.51 -3.75 11.41
C ASP A 126 -11.99 -3.65 9.96
N LEU A 127 -11.53 -4.57 9.12
CA LEU A 127 -11.93 -4.71 7.71
C LEU A 127 -12.95 -5.84 7.52
N SER A 128 -13.70 -6.20 8.56
CA SER A 128 -14.70 -7.28 8.54
C SER A 128 -15.79 -7.08 7.49
N ASP A 129 -16.08 -5.81 7.14
CA ASP A 129 -17.04 -5.46 6.08
C ASP A 129 -16.61 -5.99 4.69
N TYR A 130 -15.32 -6.29 4.51
CA TYR A 130 -14.74 -6.82 3.27
C TYR A 130 -14.60 -8.35 3.27
N ASN A 131 -15.05 -9.04 4.31
CA ASN A 131 -15.01 -10.49 4.35
C ASN A 131 -15.94 -11.07 3.30
N HIS A 132 -15.46 -12.01 2.52
CA HIS A 132 -16.23 -12.60 1.42
C HIS A 132 -15.69 -13.98 1.04
N VAL A 133 -16.51 -14.70 0.28
CA VAL A 133 -16.10 -15.97 -0.33
C VAL A 133 -15.32 -15.69 -1.61
N LEU A 134 -14.12 -16.26 -1.75
CA LEU A 134 -13.38 -16.23 -3.00
C LEU A 134 -13.98 -17.28 -3.95
N ASN A 135 -14.62 -16.83 -5.00
CA ASN A 135 -15.17 -17.64 -6.07
C ASN A 135 -15.07 -16.91 -7.41
N ALA A 136 -15.32 -17.61 -8.50
CA ALA A 136 -15.22 -17.02 -9.83
C ALA A 136 -16.13 -15.80 -10.02
N ALA A 137 -17.34 -15.80 -9.44
CA ALA A 137 -18.26 -14.67 -9.56
C ALA A 137 -17.71 -13.41 -8.87
N ASN A 138 -17.18 -13.52 -7.65
CA ASN A 138 -16.56 -12.41 -6.92
C ASN A 138 -15.25 -11.98 -7.58
N LEU A 139 -14.48 -12.92 -8.12
CA LEU A 139 -13.28 -12.64 -8.89
C LEU A 139 -13.60 -11.75 -10.10
N PHE A 140 -14.53 -12.18 -10.98
CA PHE A 140 -14.95 -11.39 -12.13
C PHE A 140 -15.59 -10.06 -11.73
N THR A 141 -16.37 -10.05 -10.64
CA THR A 141 -16.96 -8.80 -10.13
C THR A 141 -15.88 -7.80 -9.74
N SER A 142 -14.78 -8.24 -9.12
CA SER A 142 -13.70 -7.36 -8.70
C SER A 142 -13.05 -6.62 -9.88
N TRP A 143 -13.04 -7.21 -11.07
CA TRP A 143 -12.42 -6.61 -12.27
C TRP A 143 -13.21 -5.45 -12.88
N ASN A 144 -14.45 -5.22 -12.44
CA ASN A 144 -15.32 -4.16 -12.96
C ASN A 144 -15.03 -2.76 -12.38
N ALA A 145 -14.02 -2.62 -11.54
CA ALA A 145 -13.64 -1.34 -10.92
C ALA A 145 -12.93 -0.34 -11.86
N TYR A 146 -12.88 -0.63 -13.15
CA TYR A 146 -12.28 0.18 -14.20
C TYR A 146 -13.17 0.13 -15.46
N PRO A 147 -13.29 1.13 -16.32
CA PRO A 147 -12.56 2.41 -16.33
C PRO A 147 -13.09 3.44 -15.30
N GLU A 148 -12.50 4.64 -15.31
CA GLU A 148 -12.78 5.74 -14.37
C GLU A 148 -14.28 6.02 -14.15
N SER A 149 -15.11 5.90 -15.19
CA SER A 149 -16.57 6.03 -15.09
C SER A 149 -17.26 4.94 -14.26
N SER A 150 -16.55 3.84 -14.00
CA SER A 150 -17.04 2.67 -13.26
C SER A 150 -16.19 2.37 -12.01
N ILE A 151 -15.42 3.34 -11.54
CA ILE A 151 -14.45 3.15 -10.45
C ILE A 151 -15.07 2.72 -9.12
N THR A 152 -16.37 2.96 -8.94
CA THR A 152 -17.15 2.49 -7.79
C THR A 152 -17.93 1.22 -8.09
N ALA A 153 -17.82 0.66 -9.30
CA ALA A 153 -18.32 -0.68 -9.59
C ALA A 153 -17.32 -1.73 -9.07
N GLY A 154 -17.70 -2.98 -9.14
CA GLY A 154 -16.84 -4.06 -8.70
C GLY A 154 -17.15 -4.55 -7.29
N LEU A 155 -16.31 -5.42 -6.79
CA LEU A 155 -16.47 -6.05 -5.49
C LEU A 155 -16.32 -5.02 -4.37
N PHE A 156 -17.30 -4.89 -3.48
CA PHE A 156 -17.38 -3.86 -2.43
C PHE A 156 -17.19 -2.44 -3.00
N ASN A 157 -17.95 -2.09 -4.03
CA ASN A 157 -17.82 -0.80 -4.73
C ASN A 157 -16.41 -0.58 -5.32
N GLY A 158 -15.71 -1.65 -5.65
CA GLY A 158 -14.36 -1.64 -6.20
C GLY A 158 -13.26 -1.52 -5.15
N ASP A 159 -13.54 -1.68 -3.86
CA ASP A 159 -12.51 -1.61 -2.82
C ASP A 159 -11.65 -2.87 -2.75
N ILE A 160 -12.13 -4.00 -3.26
CA ILE A 160 -11.38 -5.25 -3.37
C ILE A 160 -11.18 -5.61 -4.84
N LEU A 161 -9.92 -5.91 -5.18
CA LEU A 161 -9.48 -6.29 -6.51
C LEU A 161 -8.64 -7.57 -6.44
N TYR A 162 -8.83 -8.47 -7.38
CA TYR A 162 -8.03 -9.66 -7.59
C TYR A 162 -7.28 -9.57 -8.93
N PRO A 163 -6.12 -8.92 -9.00
CA PRO A 163 -5.38 -8.76 -10.24
C PRO A 163 -4.66 -10.04 -10.64
N LEU A 164 -4.26 -10.12 -11.90
CA LEU A 164 -3.37 -11.15 -12.36
C LEU A 164 -1.93 -10.78 -12.03
N ILE A 165 -1.32 -11.53 -11.12
CA ILE A 165 0.07 -11.38 -10.67
C ILE A 165 0.71 -12.76 -10.70
N ASP A 166 1.95 -12.83 -11.13
CA ASP A 166 2.75 -14.06 -11.06
C ASP A 166 3.40 -14.15 -9.67
N PHE A 167 2.87 -15.07 -8.86
CA PHE A 167 3.43 -15.40 -7.54
C PHE A 167 4.41 -16.57 -7.58
N GLY A 168 4.84 -16.96 -8.78
CA GLY A 168 5.69 -18.12 -8.98
C GLY A 168 4.96 -19.45 -8.79
N VAL A 169 5.70 -20.54 -8.92
CA VAL A 169 5.24 -21.90 -8.69
C VAL A 169 6.35 -22.70 -8.03
N ASN A 170 5.97 -23.67 -7.22
CA ASN A 170 6.91 -24.63 -6.68
C ASN A 170 7.10 -25.77 -7.68
N TYR A 171 8.27 -26.37 -7.62
CA TYR A 171 8.66 -27.52 -8.45
C TYR A 171 8.93 -28.73 -7.56
N ASP A 172 8.67 -29.90 -8.07
CA ASP A 172 9.07 -31.14 -7.40
C ASP A 172 10.56 -31.46 -7.61
N GLU A 173 11.01 -32.61 -7.07
CA GLU A 173 12.40 -33.04 -7.16
C GLU A 173 12.86 -33.32 -8.61
N ASP A 174 11.92 -33.58 -9.52
CA ASP A 174 12.17 -33.85 -10.93
C ASP A 174 12.14 -32.59 -11.81
N GLY A 175 11.85 -31.41 -11.23
CA GLY A 175 11.78 -30.13 -11.93
C GLY A 175 10.45 -29.89 -12.63
N GLU A 176 9.41 -30.63 -12.28
CA GLU A 176 8.07 -30.40 -12.79
C GLU A 176 7.31 -29.46 -11.87
N PRO A 177 6.52 -28.54 -12.42
CA PRO A 177 5.72 -27.62 -11.59
C PRO A 177 4.62 -28.39 -10.86
N ILE A 178 4.55 -28.20 -9.55
CA ILE A 178 3.51 -28.81 -8.70
C ILE A 178 2.13 -28.17 -8.94
N GLU A 179 2.10 -26.96 -9.49
CA GLU A 179 0.91 -26.14 -9.55
C GLU A 179 0.69 -25.55 -10.95
N THR A 180 -0.56 -25.28 -11.31
CA THR A 180 -0.89 -24.59 -12.56
C THR A 180 -0.32 -23.17 -12.56
N ARG A 181 0.37 -22.79 -13.62
CA ARG A 181 1.07 -21.50 -13.77
C ARG A 181 0.59 -20.72 -14.98
N ILE A 182 0.82 -19.42 -14.94
CA ILE A 182 0.51 -18.51 -16.05
C ILE A 182 1.69 -18.42 -17.01
N SER A 183 2.91 -18.38 -16.45
CA SER A 183 4.14 -18.22 -17.23
C SER A 183 4.73 -19.56 -17.64
N GLN A 184 5.27 -19.61 -18.84
CA GLN A 184 5.96 -20.79 -19.35
C GLN A 184 7.47 -20.57 -19.34
N ASN A 185 8.18 -21.22 -18.43
CA ASN A 185 9.62 -21.43 -18.56
C ASN A 185 9.85 -22.84 -19.12
N ASN A 186 10.04 -22.95 -20.40
CA ASN A 186 10.60 -24.06 -21.20
C ASN A 186 10.37 -25.53 -20.81
N VAL A 187 9.88 -25.88 -19.66
CA VAL A 187 9.76 -27.26 -19.15
C VAL A 187 8.47 -27.41 -18.37
N GLY A 188 7.68 -28.40 -18.70
CA GLY A 188 6.57 -28.89 -17.90
C GLY A 188 5.17 -28.61 -18.44
N SER A 189 4.32 -29.55 -18.13
CA SER A 189 2.97 -29.74 -18.67
C SER A 189 1.88 -28.91 -18.00
N HIS A 190 2.15 -28.28 -16.86
CA HIS A 190 1.13 -27.60 -16.03
C HIS A 190 0.87 -26.13 -16.39
N PHE A 191 0.99 -25.79 -17.65
CA PHE A 191 0.57 -24.47 -18.14
C PHE A 191 -0.96 -24.40 -18.21
N THR A 192 -1.55 -23.21 -17.88
CA THR A 192 -3.00 -23.05 -17.91
C THR A 192 -3.57 -23.41 -19.31
N GLN A 193 -4.37 -24.43 -19.34
CA GLN A 193 -5.03 -24.99 -20.51
C GLN A 193 -6.36 -25.63 -20.09
N ASN A 194 -7.12 -26.13 -21.04
CA ASN A 194 -8.42 -26.70 -20.74
C ASN A 194 -8.39 -27.86 -19.72
N SER A 195 -7.34 -28.67 -19.75
CA SER A 195 -7.13 -29.75 -18.78
C SER A 195 -6.58 -29.30 -17.43
N HIS A 196 -5.94 -28.12 -17.39
CA HIS A 196 -5.33 -27.54 -16.19
C HIS A 196 -5.67 -26.04 -16.12
N PRO A 197 -6.94 -25.67 -15.80
CA PRO A 197 -7.32 -24.27 -15.63
C PRO A 197 -6.65 -23.69 -14.39
N LEU A 198 -6.37 -22.36 -14.44
CA LEU A 198 -5.83 -21.66 -13.29
C LEU A 198 -6.86 -21.63 -12.16
N PRO A 199 -6.58 -22.14 -10.98
CA PRO A 199 -7.51 -22.13 -9.87
C PRO A 199 -7.75 -20.70 -9.35
N VAL A 200 -8.99 -20.41 -8.93
CA VAL A 200 -9.39 -19.11 -8.39
C VAL A 200 -8.56 -18.71 -7.15
N ASN A 201 -8.14 -19.67 -6.34
CA ASN A 201 -7.32 -19.44 -5.14
C ASN A 201 -5.88 -18.98 -5.44
N ARG A 202 -5.46 -18.98 -6.69
CA ARG A 202 -4.18 -18.40 -7.12
C ARG A 202 -4.22 -16.87 -7.19
N PHE A 203 -5.40 -16.29 -7.22
CA PHE A 203 -5.51 -14.84 -7.16
C PHE A 203 -5.45 -14.36 -5.71
N LYS A 204 -4.64 -13.36 -5.47
CA LYS A 204 -4.54 -12.73 -4.16
C LYS A 204 -5.17 -11.33 -4.21
N PRO A 205 -5.84 -10.91 -3.15
CA PRO A 205 -6.53 -9.63 -3.14
C PRO A 205 -5.58 -8.46 -3.00
N MET A 206 -6.02 -7.34 -3.53
CA MET A 206 -5.54 -6.00 -3.21
C MET A 206 -6.71 -5.18 -2.67
N ILE A 207 -6.45 -4.32 -1.71
CA ILE A 207 -7.44 -3.39 -1.17
C ILE A 207 -7.14 -1.97 -1.65
N ARG A 208 -8.19 -1.24 -2.01
CA ARG A 208 -8.03 0.16 -2.40
C ARG A 208 -7.35 0.96 -1.29
N ALA A 209 -6.27 1.69 -1.63
CA ALA A 209 -5.54 2.50 -0.66
C ALA A 209 -6.44 3.51 0.07
N LYS A 210 -7.46 4.05 -0.63
CA LYS A 210 -8.47 4.93 -0.03
C LYS A 210 -9.30 4.23 1.04
N ALA A 211 -9.68 2.98 0.85
CA ALA A 211 -10.46 2.23 1.86
C ALA A 211 -9.67 2.04 3.15
N VAL A 212 -8.36 1.74 3.04
CA VAL A 212 -7.44 1.66 4.20
C VAL A 212 -7.31 3.02 4.88
N TRP A 213 -7.12 4.08 4.10
CA TRP A 213 -7.02 5.45 4.57
C TRP A 213 -8.29 5.88 5.34
N ASP A 214 -9.45 5.69 4.74
CA ASP A 214 -10.76 6.04 5.34
C ASP A 214 -10.97 5.30 6.67
N LYS A 215 -10.59 4.02 6.71
CA LYS A 215 -10.75 3.21 7.92
C LYS A 215 -9.85 3.69 9.06
N ILE A 216 -8.58 4.03 8.77
CA ILE A 216 -7.66 4.57 9.78
C ILE A 216 -8.21 5.88 10.36
N PHE A 217 -8.68 6.80 9.51
CA PHE A 217 -9.25 8.07 9.96
C PHE A 217 -10.51 7.85 10.79
N SER A 218 -11.41 6.98 10.35
CA SER A 218 -12.64 6.65 11.04
C SER A 218 -12.39 6.02 12.43
N GLU A 219 -11.46 5.04 12.52
CA GLU A 219 -11.10 4.43 13.81
C GLU A 219 -10.44 5.42 14.77
N ALA A 220 -9.68 6.38 14.25
CA ALA A 220 -9.08 7.43 15.05
C ALA A 220 -10.09 8.52 15.50
N GLY A 221 -11.33 8.51 14.97
CA GLY A 221 -12.36 9.50 15.27
C GLY A 221 -12.18 10.83 14.55
N TYR A 222 -11.51 10.83 13.40
CA TYR A 222 -11.24 12.00 12.57
C TYR A 222 -11.86 11.88 11.19
N THR A 223 -12.05 13.04 10.55
CA THR A 223 -12.47 13.18 9.16
C THR A 223 -11.44 14.01 8.39
N TYR A 224 -11.59 14.07 7.09
CA TYR A 224 -10.74 14.90 6.25
C TYR A 224 -11.50 15.49 5.06
N SER A 225 -10.99 16.59 4.54
CA SER A 225 -11.37 17.21 3.29
C SER A 225 -10.17 17.20 2.35
N SER A 226 -10.29 16.54 1.19
CA SER A 226 -9.19 16.42 0.24
C SER A 226 -9.73 16.19 -1.17
N ASN A 227 -9.33 17.01 -2.11
CA ASN A 227 -9.57 16.77 -3.53
C ASN A 227 -8.67 15.64 -4.04
N PHE A 228 -7.43 15.56 -3.53
CA PHE A 228 -6.47 14.56 -3.93
C PHE A 228 -6.91 13.15 -3.52
N ILE A 229 -7.19 12.92 -2.23
CA ILE A 229 -7.61 11.59 -1.72
C ILE A 229 -8.95 11.15 -2.32
N ASN A 230 -9.82 12.11 -2.67
CA ASN A 230 -11.11 11.82 -3.30
C ASN A 230 -11.04 11.75 -4.84
N SER A 231 -9.86 12.03 -5.44
CA SER A 231 -9.69 11.97 -6.90
C SER A 231 -9.81 10.55 -7.43
N ASN A 232 -10.15 10.41 -8.70
CA ASN A 232 -10.17 9.13 -9.37
C ASN A 232 -8.78 8.49 -9.44
N ARG A 233 -7.73 9.29 -9.62
CA ARG A 233 -6.34 8.83 -9.57
C ARG A 233 -6.03 8.10 -8.27
N PHE A 234 -6.34 8.68 -7.11
CA PHE A 234 -6.09 8.01 -5.83
C PHE A 234 -6.99 6.78 -5.61
N LYS A 235 -8.24 6.83 -6.08
CA LYS A 235 -9.16 5.69 -6.02
C LYS A 235 -8.75 4.50 -6.90
N GLN A 236 -7.88 4.71 -7.89
CA GLN A 236 -7.33 3.63 -8.73
C GLN A 236 -6.11 2.95 -8.10
N MET A 237 -5.60 3.43 -6.96
CA MET A 237 -4.47 2.85 -6.26
C MET A 237 -4.92 1.77 -5.28
N TYR A 238 -4.26 0.64 -5.35
CA TYR A 238 -4.52 -0.52 -4.50
C TYR A 238 -3.26 -0.92 -3.76
N LEU A 239 -3.42 -1.25 -2.48
CA LEU A 239 -2.39 -1.80 -1.61
C LEU A 239 -2.50 -3.31 -1.62
N SER A 240 -1.37 -3.99 -1.66
CA SER A 240 -1.31 -5.45 -1.59
C SER A 240 -1.89 -5.98 -0.27
N ALA A 241 -2.63 -7.06 -0.36
CA ALA A 241 -3.13 -7.86 0.76
C ALA A 241 -2.90 -9.35 0.43
N PHE A 242 -1.62 -9.72 0.25
CA PHE A 242 -1.24 -11.03 -0.26
C PHE A 242 -1.07 -12.08 0.83
N GLY A 243 -0.97 -11.66 2.09
CA GLY A 243 -0.64 -12.53 3.21
C GLY A 243 0.80 -13.08 3.13
N ASN A 244 1.19 -13.78 4.17
CA ASN A 244 2.52 -14.41 4.27
C ASN A 244 2.46 -15.90 3.91
N SER A 245 1.39 -16.37 3.31
CA SER A 245 1.13 -17.76 2.96
C SER A 245 0.83 -17.90 1.47
N THR A 246 1.10 -19.07 0.93
CA THR A 246 0.67 -19.45 -0.43
C THR A 246 -0.86 -19.46 -0.56
N SER A 247 -1.59 -19.73 0.54
CA SER A 247 -3.06 -19.70 0.59
C SER A 247 -3.55 -18.46 1.35
N ILE A 248 -4.49 -17.73 0.75
CA ILE A 248 -5.18 -16.57 1.35
C ILE A 248 -6.45 -16.95 2.10
N VAL A 249 -6.80 -18.22 2.09
CA VAL A 249 -8.04 -18.74 2.67
C VAL A 249 -7.74 -19.21 4.09
N THR A 250 -8.34 -18.57 5.08
CA THR A 250 -8.14 -18.89 6.50
C THR A 250 -8.93 -20.09 6.99
N GLU A 251 -9.97 -20.51 6.25
CA GLU A 251 -10.75 -21.69 6.58
C GLU A 251 -10.73 -22.67 5.40
N GLY A 252 -10.11 -23.83 5.58
CA GLY A 252 -10.12 -24.92 4.61
C GLY A 252 -8.78 -25.45 4.16
N THR A 253 -7.63 -24.88 4.59
CA THR A 253 -6.33 -25.50 4.34
C THR A 253 -6.23 -26.90 4.97
N GLU A 254 -7.04 -27.17 6.00
CA GLU A 254 -7.17 -28.52 6.58
C GLU A 254 -7.76 -29.54 5.60
N ASN A 255 -8.40 -29.10 4.54
CA ASN A 255 -8.94 -29.96 3.48
C ASN A 255 -8.02 -30.13 2.28
N ASN A 256 -6.92 -29.37 2.19
CA ASN A 256 -5.98 -29.50 1.08
C ASN A 256 -5.17 -30.77 1.25
N CYS A 257 -4.97 -31.45 0.13
CA CYS A 257 -4.19 -32.69 0.09
C CYS A 257 -3.42 -32.77 -1.22
N LEU A 258 -2.14 -33.07 -1.16
CA LEU A 258 -1.30 -33.39 -2.31
C LEU A 258 -0.55 -34.69 -2.02
N VAL A 259 -0.79 -35.68 -2.84
CA VAL A 259 -0.17 -36.97 -2.72
C VAL A 259 0.31 -37.48 -4.09
N LYS A 260 1.33 -38.33 -4.08
CA LYS A 260 1.84 -38.96 -5.29
C LYS A 260 2.16 -40.46 -5.09
N THR A 261 2.35 -41.16 -6.20
CA THR A 261 2.88 -42.53 -6.17
C THR A 261 4.40 -42.50 -5.99
N SER A 262 4.95 -43.27 -5.02
CA SER A 262 6.39 -43.31 -4.77
C SER A 262 7.11 -44.33 -5.65
N SER A 263 6.39 -45.29 -6.23
CA SER A 263 6.92 -46.38 -7.06
C SER A 263 5.90 -46.83 -8.10
N ASN A 264 6.39 -47.54 -9.10
CA ASN A 264 5.52 -48.13 -10.11
C ASN A 264 4.66 -49.27 -9.52
N VAL A 265 3.36 -49.27 -9.83
CA VAL A 265 2.40 -50.24 -9.29
C VAL A 265 1.65 -50.93 -10.43
N SER A 266 1.72 -52.26 -10.48
CA SER A 266 1.06 -53.04 -11.51
C SER A 266 -0.31 -53.55 -11.03
N TYR A 267 -1.31 -53.49 -11.90
CA TYR A 267 -2.66 -54.05 -11.70
C TYR A 267 -3.39 -53.59 -10.44
N ALA A 268 -3.16 -52.35 -10.00
CA ALA A 268 -3.86 -51.85 -8.84
C ALA A 268 -5.21 -51.27 -9.25
N THR A 269 -6.29 -51.84 -8.73
CA THR A 269 -7.67 -51.32 -8.99
C THR A 269 -7.86 -49.91 -8.48
N ILE A 270 -7.21 -49.55 -7.37
CA ILE A 270 -7.17 -48.17 -6.83
C ILE A 270 -5.73 -47.66 -6.98
N VAL A 271 -5.56 -46.49 -7.52
CA VAL A 271 -4.25 -45.85 -7.67
C VAL A 271 -3.64 -45.62 -6.29
N GLN A 272 -2.46 -46.17 -6.07
CA GLN A 272 -1.78 -46.18 -4.78
C GLN A 272 -0.94 -44.91 -4.59
N PHE A 273 -1.56 -43.79 -4.26
CA PHE A 273 -0.84 -42.58 -3.86
C PHE A 273 -0.33 -42.73 -2.44
N ASP A 274 0.84 -43.32 -2.29
CA ASP A 274 1.45 -43.72 -1.00
C ASP A 274 2.39 -42.65 -0.39
N ASN A 275 2.79 -41.65 -1.18
CA ASN A 275 3.65 -40.58 -0.73
C ASN A 275 2.83 -39.29 -0.53
N VAL A 276 2.69 -38.85 0.72
CA VAL A 276 1.99 -37.64 1.10
C VAL A 276 2.98 -36.49 1.08
N LEU A 277 2.80 -35.55 0.16
CA LEU A 277 3.60 -34.33 0.04
C LEU A 277 3.05 -33.19 0.94
N SER A 278 1.72 -33.07 1.02
CA SER A 278 1.04 -32.12 1.87
C SER A 278 -0.35 -32.65 2.24
N ASP A 279 -0.66 -32.72 3.51
CA ASP A 279 -2.00 -33.06 4.04
C ASP A 279 -2.13 -32.50 5.46
N PRO A 280 -2.29 -31.18 5.60
CA PRO A 280 -2.35 -30.51 6.92
C PRO A 280 -3.46 -31.03 7.81
N GLY A 281 -4.59 -31.43 7.22
CA GLY A 281 -5.75 -31.94 7.96
C GLY A 281 -5.72 -33.45 8.22
N SER A 282 -4.72 -34.16 7.72
CA SER A 282 -4.65 -35.64 7.79
C SER A 282 -5.89 -36.32 7.20
N ASN A 283 -6.34 -35.80 6.07
CA ASN A 283 -7.56 -36.25 5.38
C ASN A 283 -7.33 -37.40 4.41
N PHE A 284 -6.06 -37.64 4.06
CA PHE A 284 -5.68 -38.72 3.16
C PHE A 284 -5.17 -39.95 3.91
N ASN A 285 -5.76 -41.06 3.58
CA ASN A 285 -5.33 -42.36 4.15
C ASN A 285 -4.44 -43.11 3.16
N ASN A 286 -3.13 -43.12 3.40
CA ASN A 286 -2.11 -43.78 2.56
C ASN A 286 -2.16 -45.31 2.59
N THR A 287 -3.04 -45.92 3.37
CA THR A 287 -3.28 -47.38 3.39
C THR A 287 -4.46 -47.77 2.51
N THR A 288 -5.52 -46.94 2.51
CA THR A 288 -6.70 -47.14 1.67
C THR A 288 -6.64 -46.33 0.37
N TYR A 289 -5.68 -45.41 0.26
CA TYR A 289 -5.46 -44.52 -0.87
C TYR A 289 -6.67 -43.65 -1.18
N LYS A 290 -7.35 -43.20 -0.12
CA LYS A 290 -8.56 -42.38 -0.21
C LYS A 290 -8.40 -41.09 0.56
N TYR A 291 -8.92 -40.04 -0.02
CA TYR A 291 -9.15 -38.76 0.64
C TYR A 291 -10.55 -38.74 1.23
N THR A 292 -10.71 -38.22 2.44
CA THR A 292 -12.00 -38.01 3.10
C THR A 292 -12.25 -36.52 3.29
N ALA A 293 -13.32 -36.00 2.71
CA ALA A 293 -13.65 -34.59 2.88
C ALA A 293 -13.96 -34.25 4.35
N ALA A 294 -13.15 -33.37 4.96
CA ALA A 294 -13.34 -32.98 6.37
C ALA A 294 -14.53 -32.03 6.56
N ALA A 295 -14.85 -31.22 5.56
CA ALA A 295 -15.96 -30.27 5.60
C ALA A 295 -16.82 -30.34 4.33
N THR A 296 -18.09 -29.94 4.48
CA THR A 296 -18.99 -29.77 3.34
C THR A 296 -18.67 -28.47 2.62
N GLY A 297 -18.46 -28.52 1.30
CA GLY A 297 -18.15 -27.36 0.47
C GLY A 297 -17.69 -27.77 -0.92
N ASN A 298 -17.41 -26.79 -1.75
CA ASN A 298 -16.87 -27.07 -3.06
C ASN A 298 -15.39 -27.46 -2.93
N HIS A 299 -14.92 -28.36 -3.73
CA HIS A 299 -13.54 -28.84 -3.80
C HIS A 299 -13.11 -28.87 -5.26
N VAL A 300 -11.84 -28.60 -5.46
CA VAL A 300 -11.17 -28.74 -6.75
C VAL A 300 -10.23 -29.95 -6.63
N ILE A 301 -10.32 -30.86 -7.55
CA ILE A 301 -9.50 -32.08 -7.55
C ILE A 301 -8.82 -32.19 -8.91
N SER A 302 -7.51 -32.23 -8.89
CA SER A 302 -6.66 -32.40 -10.08
C SER A 302 -5.91 -33.71 -9.96
N ILE A 303 -5.89 -34.50 -11.02
CA ILE A 303 -5.27 -35.81 -11.03
C ILE A 303 -4.49 -36.00 -12.32
N SER A 304 -3.25 -36.49 -12.20
CA SER A 304 -2.46 -36.95 -13.33
C SER A 304 -1.96 -38.38 -13.02
N VAL A 305 -2.42 -39.33 -13.79
CA VAL A 305 -2.02 -40.75 -13.66
C VAL A 305 -1.14 -41.09 -14.84
N PHE A 306 0.15 -41.31 -14.62
CA PHE A 306 1.07 -41.80 -15.62
C PHE A 306 0.99 -43.33 -15.70
N TYR A 307 0.97 -43.88 -16.89
CA TYR A 307 0.85 -45.32 -17.07
C TYR A 307 1.76 -45.84 -18.17
N THR A 308 2.03 -47.15 -18.11
CA THR A 308 2.50 -47.98 -19.24
C THR A 308 1.56 -49.14 -19.38
N ALA A 309 1.00 -49.34 -20.57
CA ALA A 309 0.07 -50.42 -20.85
C ALA A 309 0.44 -51.19 -22.13
N THR A 310 0.09 -52.47 -22.18
CA THR A 310 0.36 -53.37 -23.31
C THR A 310 -0.93 -54.06 -23.73
N ALA A 311 -1.34 -53.87 -24.97
CA ALA A 311 -2.47 -54.59 -25.59
C ALA A 311 -2.01 -55.85 -26.32
N ASP A 312 -2.98 -56.69 -26.72
CA ASP A 312 -2.74 -57.83 -27.61
C ASP A 312 -2.30 -57.31 -29.01
N GLU A 313 -1.41 -58.03 -29.64
CA GLU A 313 -0.85 -57.69 -30.96
C GLU A 313 -1.91 -57.53 -32.07
N PHE A 314 -3.14 -58.02 -31.84
CA PHE A 314 -4.27 -57.96 -32.81
C PHE A 314 -5.52 -57.24 -32.29
N ALA A 315 -5.45 -56.62 -31.12
CA ALA A 315 -6.58 -55.90 -30.51
C ALA A 315 -6.15 -54.53 -30.02
N VAL A 316 -7.10 -53.58 -30.03
CA VAL A 316 -6.93 -52.28 -29.34
C VAL A 316 -7.52 -52.48 -27.95
N GLY A 317 -6.69 -52.35 -26.94
CA GLY A 317 -7.15 -52.29 -25.55
C GLY A 317 -7.43 -50.86 -25.10
N ASN A 318 -8.09 -50.69 -23.97
CA ASN A 318 -8.36 -49.38 -23.40
C ASN A 318 -8.00 -49.36 -21.91
N ILE A 319 -7.41 -48.25 -21.44
CA ILE A 319 -7.16 -47.97 -20.03
C ILE A 319 -7.95 -46.73 -19.63
N GLU A 320 -8.81 -46.86 -18.64
CA GLU A 320 -9.64 -45.75 -18.13
C GLU A 320 -9.32 -45.50 -16.66
N ALA A 321 -9.02 -44.26 -16.31
CA ALA A 321 -8.99 -43.77 -14.94
C ALA A 321 -10.31 -43.08 -14.59
N ARG A 322 -10.84 -43.37 -13.40
CA ARG A 322 -12.09 -42.82 -12.92
C ARG A 322 -11.91 -42.19 -11.56
N LEU A 323 -12.24 -40.91 -11.45
CA LEU A 323 -12.37 -40.26 -10.16
C LEU A 323 -13.69 -40.65 -9.50
N ARG A 324 -13.58 -41.21 -8.31
CA ARG A 324 -14.73 -41.75 -7.59
C ARG A 324 -15.05 -40.91 -6.35
N LYS A 325 -16.34 -40.67 -6.15
CA LYS A 325 -16.91 -40.15 -4.91
C LYS A 325 -17.75 -41.26 -4.30
N ASN A 326 -17.31 -41.86 -3.22
CA ASN A 326 -17.93 -43.06 -2.64
C ASN A 326 -18.06 -44.17 -3.72
N THR A 327 -19.24 -44.38 -4.25
CA THR A 327 -19.51 -45.35 -5.31
C THR A 327 -19.86 -44.72 -6.67
N THR A 328 -19.89 -43.39 -6.74
CA THR A 328 -20.29 -42.62 -7.94
C THR A 328 -19.04 -42.15 -8.69
N THR A 329 -19.03 -42.25 -10.00
CA THR A 329 -17.98 -41.65 -10.84
C THR A 329 -18.28 -40.16 -11.01
N LEU A 330 -17.25 -39.32 -10.77
CA LEU A 330 -17.31 -37.86 -10.93
C LEU A 330 -16.84 -37.44 -12.34
N THR A 331 -15.74 -38.01 -12.76
CA THR A 331 -15.14 -37.77 -14.09
C THR A 331 -14.24 -38.98 -14.46
N THR A 332 -13.97 -39.14 -15.75
CA THR A 332 -13.09 -40.17 -16.30
C THR A 332 -12.19 -39.58 -17.35
N ASP A 333 -11.06 -40.23 -17.56
CA ASP A 333 -10.19 -40.06 -18.71
C ASP A 333 -9.67 -41.43 -19.16
N ASP A 334 -9.60 -41.66 -20.46
CA ASP A 334 -9.24 -42.94 -21.05
C ASP A 334 -8.31 -42.80 -22.25
N ASP A 335 -7.58 -43.89 -22.54
CA ASP A 335 -6.71 -43.96 -23.71
C ASP A 335 -6.76 -45.35 -24.36
N ASP A 336 -6.70 -45.37 -25.72
CA ASP A 336 -6.72 -46.57 -26.52
C ASP A 336 -5.29 -47.06 -26.81
N ILE A 337 -4.99 -48.28 -26.42
CA ILE A 337 -3.66 -48.86 -26.46
C ILE A 337 -3.59 -49.86 -27.63
N SER A 338 -2.67 -49.63 -28.58
CA SER A 338 -2.47 -50.50 -29.76
C SER A 338 -1.32 -51.52 -29.60
N PHE A 339 -0.34 -51.17 -28.80
CA PHE A 339 0.82 -52.01 -28.46
C PHE A 339 1.24 -51.78 -27.02
N THR A 340 2.52 -51.65 -26.75
CA THR A 340 3.02 -51.16 -25.47
C THR A 340 3.17 -49.64 -25.58
N GLU A 341 2.39 -48.93 -24.85
CA GLU A 341 2.34 -47.43 -24.85
C GLU A 341 2.47 -46.93 -23.43
N SER A 342 3.05 -45.72 -23.33
CA SER A 342 3.08 -44.95 -22.08
C SER A 342 2.42 -43.63 -22.31
N GLY A 343 1.58 -43.24 -21.37
CA GLY A 343 0.78 -41.99 -21.48
C GLY A 343 0.40 -41.46 -20.10
N SER A 344 -0.49 -40.48 -20.13
CA SER A 344 -1.05 -39.87 -18.91
C SER A 344 -2.56 -39.69 -19.02
N LEU A 345 -3.28 -40.08 -17.99
CA LEU A 345 -4.70 -39.83 -17.82
C LEU A 345 -4.87 -38.71 -16.85
N ASN A 346 -5.55 -37.64 -17.32
CA ASN A 346 -5.66 -36.38 -16.58
C ASN A 346 -7.13 -36.07 -16.28
N MET A 347 -7.46 -36.00 -15.01
CA MET A 347 -8.84 -35.75 -14.59
C MET A 347 -8.90 -34.48 -13.76
N TYR A 348 -9.98 -33.76 -13.97
CA TYR A 348 -10.28 -32.54 -13.23
C TYR A 348 -11.74 -32.58 -12.76
N TYR A 349 -11.97 -32.21 -11.51
CA TYR A 349 -13.29 -32.07 -10.93
C TYR A 349 -13.38 -30.83 -10.07
N SER A 350 -14.43 -30.05 -10.28
CA SER A 350 -14.80 -28.95 -9.40
C SER A 350 -16.26 -29.08 -9.02
N GLY A 351 -16.52 -29.23 -7.73
CA GLY A 351 -17.89 -29.44 -7.27
C GLY A 351 -18.01 -29.65 -5.76
N SER A 352 -19.24 -29.78 -5.28
CA SER A 352 -19.53 -29.89 -3.86
C SER A 352 -19.31 -31.32 -3.34
N LEU A 353 -18.50 -31.42 -2.28
CA LEU A 353 -18.38 -32.60 -1.44
C LEU A 353 -19.10 -32.35 -0.11
N THR A 354 -19.58 -33.41 0.48
CA THR A 354 -20.16 -33.44 1.84
C THR A 354 -19.10 -33.97 2.80
N ALA A 355 -19.04 -33.45 4.02
CA ALA A 355 -18.16 -33.99 5.04
C ALA A 355 -18.34 -35.51 5.19
N GLY A 356 -17.25 -36.24 5.10
CA GLY A 356 -17.23 -37.72 5.10
C GLY A 356 -17.29 -38.37 3.73
N ASP A 357 -17.40 -37.60 2.62
CA ASP A 357 -17.25 -38.20 1.28
C ASP A 357 -15.84 -38.74 1.06
N GLU A 358 -15.76 -39.97 0.58
CA GLU A 358 -14.49 -40.62 0.21
C GLU A 358 -14.20 -40.43 -1.28
N ILE A 359 -13.03 -39.89 -1.59
CA ILE A 359 -12.58 -39.60 -2.95
C ILE A 359 -11.35 -40.45 -3.24
N TYR A 360 -11.35 -41.12 -4.40
CA TYR A 360 -10.24 -41.93 -4.85
C TYR A 360 -10.26 -42.13 -6.37
N VAL A 361 -9.16 -42.61 -6.91
CA VAL A 361 -9.04 -42.96 -8.34
C VAL A 361 -8.99 -44.48 -8.50
N ASP A 362 -9.89 -45.01 -9.33
CA ASP A 362 -9.81 -46.40 -9.75
C ASP A 362 -9.47 -46.53 -11.24
N ILE A 363 -8.80 -47.61 -11.60
CA ILE A 363 -8.42 -47.96 -12.98
C ILE A 363 -9.29 -49.10 -13.45
N VAL A 364 -9.78 -48.99 -14.65
CA VAL A 364 -10.45 -50.04 -15.37
C VAL A 364 -9.76 -50.27 -16.71
N ASP A 365 -9.63 -51.48 -17.09
CA ASP A 365 -9.01 -51.83 -18.36
C ASP A 365 -9.90 -52.80 -19.16
N THR A 366 -9.79 -52.77 -20.47
CA THR A 366 -10.37 -53.72 -21.40
C THR A 366 -9.33 -54.16 -22.40
N ASP A 367 -9.27 -55.49 -22.64
CA ASP A 367 -8.38 -56.11 -23.64
C ASP A 367 -6.88 -55.76 -23.53
N LEU A 368 -6.41 -55.39 -22.30
CA LEU A 368 -5.00 -55.19 -22.00
C LEU A 368 -4.36 -56.49 -21.49
N GLN A 369 -3.14 -56.80 -21.97
CA GLN A 369 -2.32 -57.90 -21.45
C GLN A 369 -1.56 -57.56 -20.17
N GLY A 370 -1.36 -56.27 -19.95
CA GLY A 370 -0.74 -55.75 -18.74
C GLY A 370 -0.71 -54.23 -18.70
N TRP A 371 -0.73 -53.69 -17.49
CA TRP A 371 -0.54 -52.25 -17.28
C TRP A 371 0.10 -51.97 -15.92
N GLN A 372 0.70 -50.82 -15.83
CA GLN A 372 1.39 -50.33 -14.65
C GLN A 372 1.21 -48.85 -14.52
N ILE A 373 0.80 -48.40 -13.35
CA ILE A 373 0.83 -46.98 -12.99
C ILE A 373 2.25 -46.62 -12.62
N GLN A 374 2.74 -45.55 -13.19
CA GLN A 374 4.10 -45.06 -12.99
C GLN A 374 4.22 -44.24 -11.71
N GLN A 375 5.44 -44.18 -11.17
CA GLN A 375 5.77 -43.24 -10.09
C GLN A 375 5.51 -41.79 -10.51
N ASN A 376 5.33 -40.92 -9.53
CA ASN A 376 5.02 -39.49 -9.70
C ASN A 376 3.63 -39.18 -10.32
N SER A 377 2.73 -40.18 -10.40
CA SER A 377 1.32 -39.87 -10.59
C SER A 377 0.79 -39.07 -9.39
N THR A 378 0.03 -38.02 -9.63
CA THR A 378 -0.39 -37.06 -8.59
C THR A 378 -1.89 -37.04 -8.38
N PHE A 379 -2.30 -36.81 -7.14
CA PHE A 379 -3.68 -36.50 -6.74
C PHE A 379 -3.65 -35.28 -5.81
N GLU A 380 -4.27 -34.21 -6.25
CA GLU A 380 -4.37 -32.96 -5.52
C GLU A 380 -5.81 -32.63 -5.21
N VAL A 381 -6.11 -32.32 -3.97
CA VAL A 381 -7.38 -31.75 -3.53
C VAL A 381 -7.11 -30.35 -2.97
N LEU A 382 -7.79 -29.38 -3.56
CA LEU A 382 -7.86 -28.04 -3.03
C LEU A 382 -9.27 -27.84 -2.52
N SER A 383 -9.42 -27.50 -1.26
CA SER A 383 -10.72 -27.08 -0.76
C SER A 383 -11.11 -25.81 -1.50
N ALA A 384 -12.35 -25.78 -1.91
CA ALA A 384 -12.86 -24.59 -2.53
C ALA A 384 -12.99 -23.43 -1.57
N PRO A 385 -13.24 -22.26 -2.15
CA PRO A 385 -12.97 -20.97 -1.59
C PRO A 385 -13.61 -20.84 -0.21
N GLY A 386 -12.77 -20.81 0.80
CA GLY A 386 -13.16 -20.38 2.12
C GLY A 386 -13.36 -18.88 2.17
N ASN A 387 -13.82 -18.37 3.29
CA ASN A 387 -13.93 -16.95 3.52
C ASN A 387 -12.54 -16.30 3.50
N VAL A 388 -12.43 -15.24 2.76
CA VAL A 388 -11.25 -14.36 2.76
C VAL A 388 -11.49 -13.25 3.75
N SER A 389 -10.59 -13.11 4.71
CA SER A 389 -10.53 -11.98 5.63
C SER A 389 -9.35 -11.08 5.23
N ILE A 390 -9.61 -9.83 4.88
CA ILE A 390 -8.61 -8.94 4.29
C ILE A 390 -7.57 -8.47 5.31
N ALA A 391 -7.97 -8.13 6.54
CA ALA A 391 -7.05 -7.55 7.54
C ALA A 391 -5.84 -8.45 7.84
N PRO A 392 -5.97 -9.76 8.07
CA PRO A 392 -4.81 -10.63 8.30
C PRO A 392 -3.89 -10.80 7.10
N LEU A 393 -4.34 -10.43 5.90
CA LEU A 393 -3.55 -10.49 4.68
C LEU A 393 -2.69 -9.25 4.45
N LEU A 394 -2.96 -8.16 5.17
CA LEU A 394 -2.09 -6.98 5.18
C LEU A 394 -0.81 -7.26 5.95
N ASP A 395 0.22 -6.49 5.66
CA ASP A 395 1.51 -6.62 6.35
C ASP A 395 1.33 -6.36 7.86
N ASN A 396 1.69 -7.35 8.68
CA ASN A 396 1.56 -7.32 10.14
C ASN A 396 2.67 -6.54 10.84
N GLU A 397 3.66 -6.03 10.11
CA GLU A 397 4.72 -5.15 10.60
C GLU A 397 4.55 -3.71 10.09
N TYR A 398 3.53 -3.44 9.25
CA TYR A 398 3.28 -2.13 8.71
C TYR A 398 2.29 -1.36 9.59
N LYS A 399 2.77 -0.33 10.28
CA LYS A 399 1.95 0.48 11.19
C LYS A 399 0.97 1.36 10.44
N LYS A 400 -0.23 1.57 11.03
CA LYS A 400 -1.25 2.50 10.51
C LYS A 400 -0.69 3.91 10.30
N ILE A 401 0.10 4.39 11.25
CA ILE A 401 0.69 5.75 11.17
C ILE A 401 1.75 5.84 10.07
N ASP A 402 2.50 4.76 9.82
CA ASP A 402 3.53 4.77 8.80
C ASP A 402 2.92 4.72 7.39
N PHE A 403 1.81 4.00 7.19
CA PHE A 403 1.04 4.06 5.94
C PHE A 403 0.56 5.50 5.65
N ILE A 404 0.02 6.20 6.66
CA ILE A 404 -0.37 7.62 6.51
C ILE A 404 0.84 8.46 6.10
N LYS A 405 1.96 8.33 6.80
CA LYS A 405 3.19 9.07 6.48
C LYS A 405 3.70 8.78 5.07
N ASP A 406 3.67 7.52 4.66
CA ASP A 406 4.14 7.12 3.33
C ASP A 406 3.29 7.75 2.21
N ILE A 407 1.96 7.76 2.35
CA ILE A 407 1.08 8.46 1.40
C ILE A 407 1.36 9.97 1.40
N LEU A 408 1.46 10.58 2.59
CA LEU A 408 1.76 12.00 2.71
C LEU A 408 3.12 12.34 2.09
N THR A 409 4.14 11.52 2.33
CA THR A 409 5.49 11.69 1.78
C THR A 409 5.52 11.43 0.28
N LYS A 410 4.96 10.30 -0.16
CA LYS A 410 4.97 9.92 -1.58
C LYS A 410 4.42 11.03 -2.48
N PHE A 411 3.29 11.61 -2.08
CA PHE A 411 2.59 12.64 -2.86
C PHE A 411 2.81 14.07 -2.35
N ARG A 412 3.76 14.27 -1.44
CA ARG A 412 4.05 15.57 -0.84
C ARG A 412 2.78 16.29 -0.37
N LEU A 413 1.95 15.60 0.39
CA LEU A 413 0.71 16.16 0.91
C LEU A 413 0.97 16.97 2.18
N VAL A 414 0.24 18.07 2.31
CA VAL A 414 0.14 18.86 3.55
C VAL A 414 -1.07 18.37 4.32
N ILE A 415 -0.93 18.24 5.63
CA ILE A 415 -2.04 17.94 6.53
C ILE A 415 -2.18 19.07 7.55
N VAL A 416 -3.28 19.77 7.50
CA VAL A 416 -3.57 20.89 8.40
C VAL A 416 -4.97 20.74 9.01
N PRO A 417 -5.16 21.10 10.30
CA PRO A 417 -6.49 21.12 10.90
C PRO A 417 -7.41 22.11 10.19
N ASP A 418 -8.64 21.71 9.95
CA ASP A 418 -9.67 22.60 9.43
C ASP A 418 -10.16 23.54 10.53
N LYS A 419 -9.94 24.83 10.38
CA LYS A 419 -10.37 25.83 11.36
C LYS A 419 -11.90 25.92 11.56
N ASN A 420 -12.67 25.38 10.62
CA ASN A 420 -14.14 25.47 10.62
C ASN A 420 -14.82 24.18 11.09
N ARG A 421 -14.10 23.08 11.14
CA ARG A 421 -14.66 21.77 11.49
C ARG A 421 -13.74 21.06 12.49
N PHE A 422 -14.34 20.66 13.61
CA PHE A 422 -13.64 19.88 14.63
C PHE A 422 -13.29 18.48 14.12
N ASN A 423 -12.13 17.96 14.50
CA ASN A 423 -11.60 16.64 14.09
C ASN A 423 -11.62 16.45 12.57
N ASN A 424 -11.41 17.51 11.79
CA ASN A 424 -11.30 17.46 10.36
C ASN A 424 -9.96 18.02 9.89
N PHE A 425 -9.31 17.35 8.96
CA PHE A 425 -8.08 17.80 8.32
C PHE A 425 -8.31 18.20 6.87
N ILE A 426 -7.62 19.25 6.45
CA ILE A 426 -7.44 19.58 5.04
C ILE A 426 -6.16 18.88 4.59
N ILE A 427 -6.24 18.06 3.52
CA ILE A 427 -5.13 17.26 3.02
C ILE A 427 -5.03 17.46 1.52
N GLU A 428 -4.00 18.18 1.06
CA GLU A 428 -3.80 18.47 -0.36
C GLU A 428 -2.31 18.42 -0.72
N PRO A 429 -1.96 18.19 -1.99
CA PRO A 429 -0.59 18.34 -2.45
C PRO A 429 -0.04 19.74 -2.16
N TRP A 430 1.20 19.81 -1.69
CA TRP A 430 1.85 21.08 -1.37
C TRP A 430 1.73 22.11 -2.51
N SER A 431 1.93 21.67 -3.75
CA SER A 431 1.88 22.51 -4.94
C SER A 431 0.51 23.13 -5.23
N SER A 432 -0.57 22.48 -4.81
CA SER A 432 -1.95 22.98 -4.96
C SER A 432 -2.48 23.69 -3.72
N TYR A 433 -1.86 23.46 -2.56
CA TYR A 433 -2.28 24.05 -1.29
C TYR A 433 -1.61 25.41 -1.06
N ILE A 434 -0.27 25.48 -1.17
CA ILE A 434 0.46 26.73 -0.89
C ILE A 434 0.14 27.80 -1.93
N GLY A 435 -0.32 28.95 -1.46
CA GLY A 435 -0.67 30.08 -2.30
C GLY A 435 -2.06 30.02 -2.93
N SER A 436 -2.90 29.05 -2.54
CA SER A 436 -4.28 28.94 -3.02
C SER A 436 -5.30 29.77 -2.22
N GLY A 437 -4.91 30.25 -1.03
CA GLY A 437 -5.75 31.04 -0.14
C GLY A 437 -5.82 32.54 -0.50
N ASP A 438 -6.20 33.33 0.48
CA ASP A 438 -6.36 34.76 0.31
C ASP A 438 -5.02 35.52 0.33
N LEU A 439 -4.99 36.70 -0.29
CA LEU A 439 -3.85 37.61 -0.28
C LEU A 439 -3.98 38.66 0.83
N PHE A 440 -3.09 38.61 1.81
CA PHE A 440 -3.04 39.60 2.88
C PHE A 440 -1.82 40.52 2.77
N ASP A 441 -2.02 41.85 2.88
CA ASP A 441 -0.91 42.81 2.94
C ASP A 441 -0.52 43.10 4.40
N TRP A 442 0.58 42.50 4.84
CA TRP A 442 1.12 42.73 6.17
C TRP A 442 2.21 43.83 6.22
N THR A 443 2.41 44.57 5.14
CA THR A 443 3.41 45.65 5.09
C THR A 443 3.22 46.66 6.21
N GLY A 444 1.97 47.07 6.46
CA GLY A 444 1.60 48.03 7.53
C GLY A 444 1.62 47.42 8.94
N LYS A 445 1.77 46.13 9.08
CA LYS A 445 1.83 45.40 10.35
C LYS A 445 3.24 45.11 10.81
N LEU A 446 4.24 45.39 9.99
CA LEU A 446 5.64 45.15 10.31
C LEU A 446 6.07 45.96 11.53
N ASP A 447 6.60 45.30 12.55
CA ASP A 447 7.20 45.96 13.71
C ASP A 447 8.60 46.47 13.32
N VAL A 448 8.66 47.73 12.92
CA VAL A 448 9.92 48.38 12.49
C VAL A 448 10.92 48.61 13.62
N SER A 449 10.55 48.33 14.87
CA SER A 449 11.47 48.37 16.02
C SER A 449 12.31 47.08 16.15
N LYS A 450 12.01 46.05 15.38
CA LYS A 450 12.64 44.76 15.34
C LYS A 450 13.34 44.54 14.02
N ASP A 451 14.33 43.64 14.03
CA ASP A 451 15.07 43.31 12.82
C ASP A 451 14.20 42.54 11.82
N PHE A 452 14.38 42.90 10.55
CA PHE A 452 13.90 42.15 9.41
C PHE A 452 15.07 41.39 8.81
N VAL A 453 15.15 40.10 9.13
CA VAL A 453 16.26 39.23 8.73
C VAL A 453 15.91 38.47 7.46
N SER A 454 16.74 38.60 6.44
CA SER A 454 16.59 37.82 5.19
C SER A 454 17.77 36.86 5.09
N GLU A 455 17.47 35.58 5.09
CA GLU A 455 18.48 34.52 5.02
C GLU A 455 18.28 33.70 3.73
N PRO A 456 19.39 33.38 3.03
CA PRO A 456 19.31 32.36 1.97
C PRO A 456 18.99 30.99 2.57
N LEU A 457 18.29 30.15 1.83
CA LEU A 457 17.87 28.82 2.31
C LEU A 457 18.99 27.77 2.30
N PHE A 458 20.20 28.09 1.83
CA PHE A 458 21.26 27.10 1.67
C PHE A 458 21.65 26.35 2.95
N TYR A 459 21.42 26.92 4.13
CA TYR A 459 21.65 26.23 5.41
C TYR A 459 20.68 25.07 5.67
N THR A 460 19.56 25.05 4.96
CA THR A 460 18.53 23.98 5.06
C THR A 460 18.55 23.06 3.85
N GLN A 461 19.45 23.31 2.89
CA GLN A 461 19.57 22.57 1.64
C GLN A 461 20.67 21.53 1.77
N ALA A 462 20.36 20.30 1.37
CA ALA A 462 21.35 19.23 1.27
C ALA A 462 22.10 19.29 -0.08
N SER A 463 23.35 18.87 -0.10
CA SER A 463 24.11 18.73 -1.34
C SER A 463 23.63 17.55 -2.18
N ARG A 464 23.00 16.58 -1.54
CA ARG A 464 22.43 15.41 -2.19
C ARG A 464 21.08 15.08 -1.57
N ILE A 465 20.07 14.87 -2.42
CA ILE A 465 18.75 14.39 -2.00
C ILE A 465 18.49 13.06 -2.69
N THR A 466 18.17 12.04 -1.92
CA THR A 466 17.81 10.72 -2.41
C THR A 466 16.32 10.49 -2.14
N PHE A 467 15.58 10.12 -3.17
CA PHE A 467 14.21 9.67 -3.08
C PHE A 467 14.17 8.19 -3.41
N GLU A 468 13.70 7.38 -2.50
CA GLU A 468 13.65 5.94 -2.70
C GLU A 468 12.49 5.30 -1.92
N ASP A 469 12.02 4.17 -2.42
CA ASP A 469 11.11 3.29 -1.71
C ASP A 469 11.92 2.21 -0.97
N SER A 470 11.26 1.38 -0.18
CA SER A 470 11.92 0.25 0.48
C SER A 470 12.43 -0.77 -0.53
N GLU A 471 13.50 -1.45 -0.19
CA GLU A 471 14.02 -2.56 -0.99
C GLU A 471 12.99 -3.68 -1.05
N GLY A 472 12.77 -4.24 -2.25
CA GLY A 472 11.94 -5.41 -2.46
C GLY A 472 12.77 -6.69 -2.44
N GLU A 473 12.23 -7.75 -1.85
CA GLU A 473 12.85 -9.08 -1.82
C GLU A 473 12.43 -9.96 -3.02
N ASP A 474 11.50 -9.48 -3.85
CA ASP A 474 11.04 -10.23 -5.01
C ASP A 474 12.07 -10.28 -6.13
N PHE A 475 11.93 -11.30 -6.97
CA PHE A 475 12.88 -11.65 -8.02
C PHE A 475 13.27 -10.48 -8.94
N LEU A 476 12.31 -9.65 -9.36
CA LEU A 476 12.60 -8.53 -10.26
C LEU A 476 13.34 -7.39 -9.56
N ASN A 477 12.99 -7.10 -8.31
CA ASN A 477 13.73 -6.12 -7.52
C ASN A 477 15.16 -6.56 -7.24
N LEU A 478 15.36 -7.85 -6.89
CA LEU A 478 16.70 -8.39 -6.69
C LEU A 478 17.56 -8.33 -7.96
N ILE A 479 17.01 -8.67 -9.12
CA ILE A 479 17.74 -8.53 -10.40
C ILE A 479 18.07 -7.07 -10.68
N ASN A 480 17.16 -6.13 -10.42
CA ASN A 480 17.45 -4.72 -10.59
C ASN A 480 18.59 -4.27 -9.68
N GLN A 481 18.52 -4.66 -8.40
CA GLN A 481 19.55 -4.33 -7.42
C GLN A 481 20.91 -4.95 -7.76
N GLU A 482 20.94 -6.20 -8.22
CA GLU A 482 22.17 -6.87 -8.65
C GLU A 482 22.81 -6.17 -9.86
N ARG A 483 22.00 -5.71 -10.83
CA ARG A 483 22.51 -5.08 -12.06
C ARG A 483 22.89 -3.63 -11.88
N PHE A 484 22.15 -2.86 -11.12
CA PHE A 484 22.29 -1.41 -11.03
C PHE A 484 22.76 -0.94 -9.64
N ASN A 485 22.77 -1.82 -8.64
CA ASN A 485 23.07 -1.51 -7.25
C ASN A 485 22.17 -0.38 -6.70
N GLU A 486 20.91 -0.35 -7.15
CA GLU A 486 19.92 0.67 -6.79
C GLU A 486 18.54 0.05 -6.62
N VAL A 487 17.75 0.61 -5.72
CA VAL A 487 16.31 0.31 -5.61
C VAL A 487 15.61 0.76 -6.89
N PHE A 488 14.69 -0.04 -7.40
CA PHE A 488 13.95 0.29 -8.60
C PHE A 488 13.19 1.62 -8.45
N GLY A 489 13.32 2.49 -9.45
CA GLY A 489 12.62 3.79 -9.44
C GLY A 489 13.23 4.87 -8.54
N LYS A 490 14.40 4.65 -7.93
CA LYS A 490 15.12 5.61 -7.11
C LYS A 490 15.53 6.85 -7.90
N LEU A 491 15.45 8.02 -7.27
CA LEU A 491 15.93 9.29 -7.82
C LEU A 491 16.98 9.91 -6.92
N ILE A 492 18.09 10.34 -7.49
CA ILE A 492 19.15 11.08 -6.79
C ILE A 492 19.27 12.45 -7.44
N LEU A 493 19.16 13.49 -6.62
CA LEU A 493 19.41 14.87 -7.01
C LEU A 493 20.70 15.36 -6.35
N ASN A 494 21.62 15.89 -7.13
CA ASN A 494 22.84 16.49 -6.62
C ASN A 494 22.76 18.00 -6.82
N GLY A 495 23.07 18.74 -5.75
CA GLY A 495 23.19 20.19 -5.82
C GLY A 495 24.50 20.60 -6.48
N ASP A 496 24.47 21.68 -7.22
CA ASP A 496 25.63 22.24 -7.96
C ASP A 496 26.33 23.38 -7.24
N ASN A 497 25.97 23.64 -5.98
CA ASN A 497 26.49 24.79 -5.23
C ASN A 497 27.45 24.35 -4.13
N GLU A 498 28.60 24.96 -4.06
CA GLU A 498 29.67 24.68 -3.08
C GLU A 498 29.26 24.93 -1.60
N PHE A 499 28.21 25.71 -1.37
CA PHE A 499 27.67 25.97 -0.03
C PHE A 499 26.75 24.89 0.49
N LEU A 500 26.24 23.99 -0.38
CA LEU A 500 25.37 22.90 0.03
C LEU A 500 26.15 21.83 0.77
N GLN A 501 25.62 21.36 1.87
CA GLN A 501 26.25 20.35 2.70
C GLN A 501 25.29 19.25 3.14
N GLY A 502 25.85 18.06 3.33
CA GLY A 502 25.08 16.93 3.84
C GLY A 502 24.22 16.25 2.79
N GLU A 503 23.60 15.17 3.22
CA GLU A 503 22.70 14.35 2.42
C GLU A 503 21.34 14.27 3.11
N ARG A 504 20.29 14.16 2.33
CA ARG A 504 18.91 13.97 2.80
C ARG A 504 18.27 12.82 2.04
N SER A 505 17.68 11.89 2.77
CA SER A 505 16.91 10.80 2.19
C SER A 505 15.42 11.01 2.47
N ILE A 506 14.61 10.85 1.44
CA ILE A 506 13.17 10.88 1.48
C ILE A 506 12.72 9.47 1.08
N THR A 507 12.25 8.74 2.07
CA THR A 507 11.96 7.30 1.94
C THR A 507 10.51 7.01 2.25
N THR A 508 9.96 5.97 1.62
CA THR A 508 8.68 5.38 1.98
C THR A 508 8.84 3.88 2.22
N ASN A 509 7.91 3.29 2.96
CA ASN A 509 7.90 1.85 3.19
C ASN A 509 7.25 1.07 2.04
N PHE A 510 6.77 1.73 0.99
CA PHE A 510 6.25 1.04 -0.19
C PHE A 510 7.35 0.27 -0.89
N ILE A 511 6.99 -0.86 -1.47
CA ILE A 511 7.90 -1.69 -2.27
C ILE A 511 7.59 -1.43 -3.74
N PRO A 512 8.56 -0.95 -4.52
CA PRO A 512 8.39 -0.75 -5.95
C PRO A 512 8.17 -2.11 -6.62
N THR A 513 7.28 -2.14 -7.60
CA THR A 513 6.88 -3.40 -8.23
C THR A 513 7.10 -3.31 -9.74
N PRO A 514 8.27 -3.73 -10.22
CA PRO A 514 8.52 -3.86 -11.64
C PRO A 514 7.52 -4.80 -12.30
N ILE A 515 7.19 -4.52 -13.55
CA ILE A 515 6.36 -5.41 -14.37
C ILE A 515 7.23 -6.05 -15.43
N THR A 516 6.90 -7.25 -15.83
CA THR A 516 7.62 -7.98 -16.87
C THR A 516 6.68 -8.50 -17.92
N GLN A 517 7.25 -8.73 -19.08
CA GLN A 517 6.59 -9.38 -20.18
C GLN A 517 6.77 -10.89 -20.05
N ILE A 518 5.68 -11.63 -19.89
CA ILE A 518 5.69 -13.08 -19.86
C ILE A 518 5.39 -13.58 -21.28
N GLU A 519 6.39 -14.15 -21.92
CA GLU A 519 6.26 -14.72 -23.26
C GLU A 519 5.82 -16.18 -23.22
N ARG A 520 4.87 -16.53 -24.09
CA ARG A 520 4.53 -17.92 -24.36
C ARG A 520 5.38 -18.45 -25.52
N LYS A 521 6.43 -19.22 -25.21
CA LYS A 521 7.48 -19.60 -26.19
C LYS A 521 7.05 -20.56 -27.31
N ASN A 522 5.87 -21.15 -27.28
CA ASN A 522 5.49 -22.22 -28.22
C ASN A 522 4.50 -21.82 -29.32
N THR A 523 4.23 -20.56 -29.53
CA THR A 523 3.41 -20.09 -30.65
C THR A 523 4.23 -19.18 -31.55
N SER A 524 4.08 -19.35 -32.86
CA SER A 524 4.74 -18.55 -33.88
C SER A 524 4.37 -17.05 -33.87
N ILE A 525 3.60 -16.64 -32.93
CA ILE A 525 3.15 -15.27 -32.68
C ILE A 525 3.53 -14.97 -31.23
N GLY A 526 4.48 -14.06 -31.03
CA GLY A 526 4.89 -13.59 -29.69
C GLY A 526 3.70 -13.01 -28.97
N GLN A 527 3.24 -13.69 -27.96
CA GLN A 527 2.05 -13.33 -27.20
C GLN A 527 2.48 -13.02 -25.77
N THR A 528 2.03 -11.89 -25.23
CA THR A 528 2.61 -11.34 -24.04
C THR A 528 1.57 -10.90 -23.04
N PHE A 529 1.68 -11.45 -21.82
CA PHE A 529 1.10 -10.83 -20.64
C PHE A 529 2.11 -9.86 -20.06
N ILE A 530 1.67 -8.70 -19.64
CA ILE A 530 2.50 -7.74 -18.92
C ILE A 530 1.94 -7.62 -17.53
N ILE A 531 2.59 -8.27 -16.58
CA ILE A 531 2.12 -8.40 -15.19
C ILE A 531 3.29 -8.28 -14.21
N PRO A 532 3.02 -7.92 -12.95
CA PRO A 532 3.99 -8.03 -11.88
C PRO A 532 4.38 -9.49 -11.63
N GLN A 533 5.64 -9.72 -11.25
CA GLN A 533 6.13 -10.98 -10.70
C GLN A 533 6.56 -10.74 -9.27
N ILE A 534 5.84 -11.32 -8.33
CA ILE A 534 6.01 -11.06 -6.90
C ILE A 534 6.25 -12.39 -6.17
N HIS A 535 7.47 -12.89 -6.25
CA HIS A 535 7.91 -14.09 -5.54
C HIS A 535 9.39 -14.00 -5.21
N VAL A 536 9.80 -14.64 -4.14
CA VAL A 536 11.21 -14.85 -3.82
C VAL A 536 11.68 -16.10 -4.56
N HIS A 537 12.82 -15.98 -5.20
CA HIS A 537 13.45 -17.11 -5.89
C HIS A 537 14.58 -17.65 -5.02
N GLU A 538 14.39 -18.83 -4.44
CA GLU A 538 15.47 -19.54 -3.76
C GLU A 538 16.03 -20.64 -4.67
N PRO A 539 17.36 -20.71 -4.83
CA PRO A 539 17.96 -21.86 -5.51
C PRO A 539 17.61 -23.14 -4.74
N GLY A 540 17.13 -24.17 -5.45
CA GLY A 540 16.91 -25.47 -4.86
C GLY A 540 18.20 -26.06 -4.26
N GLU A 541 18.06 -27.04 -3.37
CA GLU A 541 19.21 -27.72 -2.71
C GLU A 541 20.20 -28.32 -3.73
N ASP A 542 19.73 -28.66 -4.92
CA ASP A 542 20.54 -29.03 -6.06
C ASP A 542 20.62 -27.85 -7.03
N ALA A 543 21.78 -27.22 -7.09
CA ALA A 543 22.09 -25.93 -7.75
C ALA A 543 21.77 -25.87 -9.26
N SER A 544 21.10 -26.84 -9.84
CA SER A 544 20.95 -26.93 -11.27
C SER A 544 19.54 -26.70 -11.85
N TYR A 545 18.44 -27.03 -11.19
CA TYR A 545 17.18 -27.06 -11.95
C TYR A 545 15.85 -26.71 -11.23
N ASN A 546 15.81 -26.60 -9.89
CA ASN A 546 14.52 -26.46 -9.20
C ASN A 546 14.43 -25.24 -8.28
N PRO A 547 14.17 -24.05 -8.82
CA PRO A 547 13.95 -22.90 -7.96
C PRO A 547 12.64 -23.05 -7.18
N GLN A 548 12.73 -22.89 -5.87
CA GLN A 548 11.53 -22.74 -5.05
C GLN A 548 11.07 -21.26 -5.11
N HIS A 549 9.80 -21.06 -5.36
CA HIS A 549 9.20 -19.73 -5.34
C HIS A 549 8.45 -19.53 -4.03
N LEU A 550 9.04 -18.76 -3.15
CA LEU A 550 8.46 -18.47 -1.84
C LEU A 550 7.63 -17.20 -1.86
N PRO A 551 6.54 -17.14 -1.09
CA PRO A 551 5.79 -15.90 -0.91
C PRO A 551 6.67 -14.86 -0.23
N ILE A 552 6.52 -13.61 -0.66
CA ILE A 552 7.20 -12.48 -0.04
C ILE A 552 6.68 -12.26 1.39
N LYS A 553 7.57 -11.86 2.30
CA LYS A 553 7.21 -11.55 3.68
C LYS A 553 6.64 -10.13 3.82
N GLN A 554 7.13 -9.21 3.00
CA GLN A 554 6.71 -7.80 3.04
C GLN A 554 5.64 -7.51 1.98
N ASN A 555 4.50 -6.99 2.42
CA ASN A 555 3.29 -6.87 1.63
C ASN A 555 2.87 -5.40 1.56
N ARG A 556 3.67 -4.57 0.86
CA ARG A 556 3.57 -3.11 0.82
C ARG A 556 3.59 -2.55 -0.60
N GLN A 557 3.15 -3.35 -1.59
CA GLN A 557 3.07 -2.90 -2.97
C GLN A 557 1.88 -1.96 -3.14
N LEU A 558 2.14 -0.79 -3.71
CA LEU A 558 1.11 0.17 -4.12
C LEU A 558 1.07 0.22 -5.64
N LEU A 559 -0.06 -0.12 -6.25
CA LEU A 559 -0.21 -0.24 -7.70
C LEU A 559 -1.51 0.41 -8.19
N PHE A 560 -1.49 0.89 -9.42
CA PHE A 560 -2.71 1.27 -10.13
C PHE A 560 -3.38 0.06 -10.76
N TYR A 561 -4.70 0.03 -10.74
CA TYR A 561 -5.47 -0.89 -11.56
C TYR A 561 -5.65 -0.32 -12.96
N ASN A 562 -5.10 -0.99 -13.97
CA ASN A 562 -5.11 -0.56 -15.38
C ASN A 562 -6.28 -1.15 -16.18
N GLY A 563 -7.22 -1.83 -15.51
CA GLY A 563 -8.37 -2.47 -16.15
C GLY A 563 -8.05 -3.80 -16.82
N LEU A 564 -8.97 -4.24 -17.64
CA LEU A 564 -8.84 -5.48 -18.40
C LEU A 564 -8.03 -5.21 -19.67
N LYS A 565 -6.99 -6.00 -19.89
CA LYS A 565 -6.16 -5.96 -21.11
C LYS A 565 -6.42 -7.17 -21.96
N ASP A 566 -6.46 -6.96 -23.27
CA ASP A 566 -6.58 -8.06 -24.25
C ASP A 566 -5.29 -8.90 -24.22
N THR A 567 -5.43 -10.19 -24.45
CA THR A 567 -4.31 -11.12 -24.51
C THR A 567 -3.79 -11.34 -25.95
N ASP A 568 -4.17 -10.46 -26.90
CA ASP A 568 -3.75 -10.52 -28.32
C ASP A 568 -3.93 -11.92 -28.95
N GLY A 569 -5.06 -12.58 -28.61
CA GLY A 569 -5.41 -13.89 -29.17
C GLY A 569 -4.91 -15.09 -28.37
N ILE A 570 -4.29 -14.90 -27.19
CA ILE A 570 -4.04 -16.00 -26.27
C ILE A 570 -5.32 -16.29 -25.50
N THR A 571 -5.69 -17.57 -25.46
CA THR A 571 -6.69 -18.05 -24.52
C THR A 571 -5.96 -18.68 -23.35
N TRP A 572 -6.24 -18.21 -22.15
CA TRP A 572 -5.91 -18.88 -20.91
C TRP A 572 -7.18 -19.39 -20.26
N TYR A 573 -7.06 -20.30 -19.31
CA TYR A 573 -8.22 -20.98 -18.73
C TYR A 573 -8.29 -20.74 -17.25
N LEU A 574 -9.46 -20.34 -16.77
CA LEU A 574 -9.76 -20.15 -15.35
C LEU A 574 -10.73 -21.23 -14.91
N ASP A 575 -10.55 -21.74 -13.71
CA ASP A 575 -11.51 -22.63 -13.07
C ASP A 575 -12.70 -21.82 -12.53
N THR A 576 -13.82 -21.98 -13.18
CA THR A 576 -15.12 -21.40 -12.74
C THR A 576 -16.12 -22.47 -12.30
N GLY A 577 -15.64 -23.68 -11.97
CA GLY A 577 -16.43 -24.92 -11.86
C GLY A 577 -16.34 -25.77 -13.13
N ALA A 578 -15.73 -25.25 -14.17
CA ALA A 578 -15.28 -25.87 -15.39
C ALA A 578 -14.18 -24.97 -15.98
N ALA A 579 -13.33 -25.53 -16.84
CA ALA A 579 -12.31 -24.75 -17.54
C ALA A 579 -12.95 -23.69 -18.43
N SER A 580 -12.88 -22.45 -18.02
CA SER A 580 -13.46 -21.32 -18.76
C SER A 580 -12.38 -20.56 -19.53
N PRO A 581 -12.50 -20.46 -20.87
CA PRO A 581 -11.53 -19.73 -21.69
C PRO A 581 -11.67 -18.22 -21.49
N ILE A 582 -10.53 -17.54 -21.29
CA ILE A 582 -10.45 -16.09 -21.06
C ILE A 582 -9.44 -15.48 -22.05
N ASN A 583 -9.82 -14.35 -22.67
CA ASN A 583 -9.02 -13.63 -23.67
C ASN A 583 -8.55 -12.27 -23.17
N PHE A 584 -8.71 -11.99 -21.90
CA PHE A 584 -8.30 -10.75 -21.25
C PHE A 584 -7.74 -11.04 -19.88
N TYR A 585 -7.07 -10.07 -19.26
CA TYR A 585 -6.58 -10.20 -17.89
C TYR A 585 -6.66 -8.87 -17.12
N PRO A 586 -6.91 -8.92 -15.79
CA PRO A 586 -6.93 -7.73 -14.94
C PRO A 586 -5.50 -7.30 -14.63
N MET A 587 -5.07 -6.17 -15.24
CA MET A 587 -3.72 -5.67 -15.11
C MET A 587 -3.59 -4.69 -13.95
N VAL A 588 -2.53 -4.83 -13.18
CA VAL A 588 -2.04 -3.82 -12.24
C VAL A 588 -0.60 -3.46 -12.58
N SER A 589 -0.22 -2.20 -12.36
CA SER A 589 1.14 -1.74 -12.56
C SER A 589 1.41 -0.47 -11.77
N PHE A 590 2.66 -0.02 -11.79
CA PHE A 590 3.03 1.28 -11.23
C PHE A 590 2.68 2.46 -12.16
N TYR A 591 2.16 2.23 -13.37
CA TYR A 591 1.63 3.25 -14.26
C TYR A 591 0.13 3.49 -14.01
N GLU A 592 -0.27 4.78 -14.00
CA GLU A 592 -1.70 5.16 -13.93
C GLU A 592 -2.49 4.62 -15.12
N ASP A 593 -1.93 4.74 -16.31
CA ASP A 593 -2.47 4.19 -17.55
C ASP A 593 -1.46 3.24 -18.21
N TYR A 594 -1.96 2.20 -18.85
CA TYR A 594 -1.12 1.35 -19.69
C TYR A 594 -1.80 1.06 -21.03
N PRO A 595 -1.17 1.36 -22.19
CA PRO A 595 0.11 2.07 -22.31
C PRO A 595 0.01 3.49 -21.76
N ASN A 596 1.11 3.97 -21.16
CA ASN A 596 1.12 5.27 -20.53
C ASN A 596 1.09 6.44 -21.53
N THR A 597 0.59 7.58 -21.09
CA THR A 597 0.51 8.84 -21.85
C THR A 597 1.36 9.91 -21.17
N SER A 598 1.56 11.04 -21.83
CA SER A 598 2.29 12.18 -21.24
C SER A 598 1.60 12.78 -20.00
N ALA A 599 0.32 12.50 -19.80
CA ALA A 599 -0.44 12.95 -18.64
C ALA A 599 -0.47 11.93 -17.49
N SER A 600 -0.09 10.67 -17.77
CA SER A 600 -0.13 9.58 -16.81
C SER A 600 0.91 9.74 -15.71
N LEU A 601 0.56 9.37 -14.49
CA LEU A 601 1.48 9.28 -13.37
C LEU A 601 2.20 7.91 -13.38
N ASN A 602 3.45 7.94 -12.96
CA ASN A 602 4.25 6.77 -12.63
C ASN A 602 4.58 6.82 -11.13
N LEU A 603 4.30 5.77 -10.37
CA LEU A 603 4.54 5.73 -8.93
C LEU A 603 6.03 5.68 -8.54
N ASN A 604 6.94 5.53 -9.47
CA ASN A 604 8.38 5.64 -9.21
C ASN A 604 8.79 7.10 -8.96
N TRP A 605 9.91 7.29 -8.29
CA TRP A 605 10.46 8.62 -8.02
C TRP A 605 11.05 9.27 -9.26
N GLN A 606 11.61 8.46 -10.17
CA GLN A 606 12.09 8.95 -11.47
C GLN A 606 11.36 8.27 -12.62
N LYS A 607 11.49 8.84 -13.81
CA LYS A 607 11.06 8.16 -15.04
C LYS A 607 11.89 6.90 -15.21
N GLU A 608 11.23 5.84 -15.57
CA GLU A 608 11.87 4.56 -15.80
C GLU A 608 12.89 4.66 -16.93
N THR A 609 14.09 4.19 -16.68
CA THR A 609 15.14 4.06 -17.68
C THR A 609 15.30 2.60 -18.08
N GLY A 610 14.50 2.15 -19.02
CA GLY A 610 14.82 1.09 -19.98
C GLY A 610 15.26 -0.30 -19.52
N TYR A 611 15.18 -0.66 -18.24
CA TYR A 611 15.58 -2.00 -17.83
C TYR A 611 14.47 -3.03 -18.07
N ILE A 612 13.24 -2.66 -17.86
CA ILE A 612 12.12 -3.53 -18.14
C ILE A 612 11.74 -3.33 -19.59
N GLU A 613 12.09 -4.29 -20.41
CA GLU A 613 11.77 -4.30 -21.82
C GLU A 613 10.26 -4.33 -22.05
N HIS A 614 9.67 -3.15 -21.96
CA HIS A 614 8.41 -2.94 -22.63
C HIS A 614 8.75 -2.64 -24.08
N ASN A 615 8.22 -3.40 -24.99
CA ASN A 615 8.27 -3.07 -26.42
C ASN A 615 7.58 -1.76 -26.79
N ASN A 616 7.24 -0.97 -25.80
CA ASN A 616 6.69 0.35 -25.93
C ASN A 616 7.67 1.37 -25.39
N ASN A 617 8.23 2.19 -26.26
CA ASN A 617 8.91 3.44 -25.89
C ASN A 617 8.04 4.39 -25.04
N ASN A 618 6.87 3.95 -24.61
CA ASN A 618 5.92 4.71 -23.82
C ASN A 618 6.31 4.79 -22.34
N GLY A 619 7.25 3.99 -21.84
CA GLY A 619 7.76 4.06 -20.48
C GLY A 619 8.38 5.41 -20.11
N LEU A 620 8.87 6.15 -21.10
CA LEU A 620 9.40 7.50 -20.94
C LEU A 620 8.33 8.60 -20.99
N LEU A 621 7.10 8.28 -21.37
CA LEU A 621 5.98 9.21 -21.31
C LEU A 621 5.44 9.26 -19.90
N GLY A 622 4.74 10.33 -19.58
CA GLY A 622 4.16 10.53 -18.27
C GLY A 622 5.12 11.22 -17.30
N LYS A 623 4.65 11.39 -16.09
CA LYS A 623 5.34 12.09 -15.00
C LYS A 623 5.67 11.12 -13.88
N SER A 624 6.85 11.24 -13.31
CA SER A 624 7.18 10.56 -12.06
C SER A 624 6.48 11.23 -10.87
N VAL A 625 6.49 10.57 -9.72
CA VAL A 625 6.00 11.16 -8.46
C VAL A 625 6.78 12.44 -8.15
N TYR A 626 8.08 12.45 -8.39
CA TYR A 626 8.88 13.65 -8.21
C TYR A 626 8.43 14.79 -9.13
N ASP A 627 8.25 14.52 -10.43
CA ASP A 627 7.86 15.55 -11.40
C ASP A 627 6.51 16.20 -11.02
N GLU A 628 5.54 15.40 -10.59
CA GLU A 628 4.18 15.87 -10.34
C GLU A 628 4.03 16.55 -8.97
N TYR A 629 4.66 16.02 -7.92
CA TYR A 629 4.37 16.44 -6.55
C TYR A 629 5.52 17.11 -5.83
N TRP A 630 6.77 16.79 -6.16
CA TRP A 630 7.93 17.25 -5.41
C TRP A 630 8.71 18.36 -6.09
N SER A 631 8.73 18.39 -7.44
CA SER A 631 9.56 19.32 -8.20
C SER A 631 9.29 20.79 -7.85
N ALA A 632 8.03 21.19 -7.71
CA ALA A 632 7.66 22.55 -7.34
C ALA A 632 8.20 22.93 -5.95
N TYR A 633 8.11 22.02 -4.98
CA TYR A 633 8.61 22.22 -3.63
C TYR A 633 10.14 22.32 -3.61
N ILE A 634 10.85 21.39 -4.23
CA ILE A 634 12.30 21.40 -4.30
C ILE A 634 12.79 22.67 -5.01
N ASN A 635 12.18 23.02 -6.14
CA ASN A 635 12.51 24.25 -6.86
C ASN A 635 12.30 25.49 -6.00
N SER A 636 11.24 25.57 -5.21
CA SER A 636 11.00 26.71 -4.31
C SER A 636 12.06 26.89 -3.24
N LEU A 637 12.71 25.79 -2.83
CA LEU A 637 13.77 25.81 -1.82
C LEU A 637 15.16 26.05 -2.42
N TYR A 638 15.45 25.45 -3.59
CA TYR A 638 16.80 25.41 -4.19
C TYR A 638 17.03 26.50 -5.24
N ASP A 639 16.04 27.31 -5.56
CA ASP A 639 16.23 28.45 -6.42
C ASP A 639 17.19 29.47 -5.81
N GLY A 640 18.08 30.04 -6.61
CA GLY A 640 19.05 31.03 -6.18
C GLY A 640 18.47 32.31 -5.55
N PHE A 641 17.19 32.58 -5.80
CA PHE A 641 16.44 33.70 -5.23
C PHE A 641 15.57 33.31 -4.04
N ALA A 642 15.57 32.03 -3.65
CA ALA A 642 14.83 31.57 -2.48
C ALA A 642 15.38 32.21 -1.19
N ARG A 643 14.50 32.71 -0.36
CA ARG A 643 14.84 33.40 0.89
C ARG A 643 13.85 33.01 1.99
N LYS A 644 14.39 32.80 3.18
CA LYS A 644 13.63 32.78 4.41
C LYS A 644 13.70 34.15 5.06
N ILE A 645 12.57 34.70 5.40
CA ILE A 645 12.45 35.95 6.12
C ILE A 645 12.03 35.66 7.55
N THR A 646 12.80 36.17 8.48
CA THR A 646 12.40 36.25 9.89
C THR A 646 12.07 37.70 10.22
N ALA A 647 10.84 37.97 10.54
CA ALA A 647 10.36 39.32 10.85
C ALA A 647 9.33 39.28 11.99
N TYR A 648 9.05 40.45 12.53
CA TYR A 648 8.05 40.63 13.58
C TYR A 648 6.89 41.44 13.06
N PHE A 649 5.68 40.95 13.34
CA PHE A 649 4.45 41.62 12.92
C PHE A 649 3.55 41.89 14.12
N VAL A 650 2.94 43.04 14.16
CA VAL A 650 1.92 43.38 15.16
C VAL A 650 0.59 42.85 14.67
N LEU A 651 0.27 41.63 15.03
CA LEU A 651 -0.95 40.93 14.66
C LEU A 651 -2.02 41.10 15.72
N ASP A 652 -3.25 41.25 15.29
CA ASP A 652 -4.41 41.23 16.16
C ASP A 652 -5.20 39.92 16.05
N GLU A 653 -6.25 39.78 16.84
CA GLU A 653 -7.07 38.59 16.88
C GLU A 653 -7.75 38.29 15.53
N THR A 654 -8.13 39.30 14.78
CA THR A 654 -8.77 39.16 13.47
C THR A 654 -7.81 38.61 12.45
N ASP A 655 -6.55 39.05 12.50
CA ASP A 655 -5.51 38.54 11.61
C ASP A 655 -5.28 37.05 11.79
N LEU A 656 -5.19 36.61 13.06
CA LEU A 656 -4.97 35.22 13.40
C LEU A 656 -6.19 34.34 13.14
N PHE A 657 -7.39 34.92 13.24
CA PHE A 657 -8.63 34.21 12.97
C PHE A 657 -8.82 33.95 11.47
N ASN A 658 -8.48 34.95 10.66
CA ASN A 658 -8.61 34.86 9.22
C ASN A 658 -7.47 34.06 8.58
N PHE A 659 -6.27 34.07 9.20
CA PHE A 659 -5.09 33.41 8.66
C PHE A 659 -5.27 31.92 8.44
N SER A 660 -4.80 31.44 7.29
CA SER A 660 -4.63 30.04 6.94
C SER A 660 -3.26 29.84 6.29
N PHE A 661 -2.70 28.63 6.33
CA PHE A 661 -1.37 28.35 5.77
C PHE A 661 -1.33 28.36 4.24
N ASP A 662 -2.45 28.27 3.58
CA ASP A 662 -2.58 28.44 2.12
C ASP A 662 -2.57 29.89 1.66
N ASP A 663 -2.67 30.85 2.60
CA ASP A 663 -2.69 32.27 2.29
C ASP A 663 -1.33 32.80 1.80
N VAL A 664 -1.41 33.84 0.99
CA VAL A 664 -0.26 34.60 0.52
C VAL A 664 -0.09 35.87 1.31
N ILE A 665 1.07 36.06 1.87
CA ILE A 665 1.39 37.29 2.64
C ILE A 665 2.26 38.20 1.81
N ARG A 666 1.76 39.39 1.51
CA ARG A 666 2.53 40.46 0.92
C ARG A 666 3.23 41.27 2.01
N VAL A 667 4.57 41.40 1.88
CA VAL A 667 5.37 42.29 2.73
C VAL A 667 6.22 43.16 1.81
N LYS A 668 6.05 44.48 1.89
CA LYS A 668 6.69 45.42 0.96
C LYS A 668 6.34 45.05 -0.50
N ASN A 669 7.31 44.68 -1.29
CA ASN A 669 7.14 44.39 -2.72
C ASN A 669 7.30 42.91 -3.05
N ALA A 670 7.20 42.00 -2.08
CA ALA A 670 7.36 40.57 -2.29
C ALA A 670 6.24 39.77 -1.63
N TYR A 671 6.03 38.56 -2.15
CA TYR A 671 5.00 37.64 -1.73
C TYR A 671 5.62 36.42 -1.05
N TYR A 672 4.96 35.97 0.00
CA TYR A 672 5.49 34.90 0.86
C TYR A 672 4.35 33.96 1.28
N TYR A 673 4.70 32.75 1.60
CA TYR A 673 3.86 31.90 2.45
C TYR A 673 4.44 31.85 3.87
N VAL A 674 3.58 31.62 4.83
CA VAL A 674 3.98 31.51 6.23
C VAL A 674 4.50 30.11 6.50
N TYR A 675 5.76 30.03 6.91
CA TYR A 675 6.34 28.78 7.39
C TYR A 675 6.05 28.54 8.86
N LYS A 676 6.17 29.60 9.69
CA LYS A 676 5.97 29.48 11.13
C LYS A 676 5.60 30.80 11.77
N ILE A 677 4.67 30.77 12.71
CA ILE A 677 4.34 31.87 13.62
C ILE A 677 4.65 31.39 15.05
N THR A 678 5.50 32.09 15.76
CA THR A 678 6.02 31.64 17.05
C THR A 678 5.49 32.47 18.19
N ASP A 679 5.05 31.82 19.27
CA ASP A 679 4.71 32.42 20.56
C ASP A 679 3.65 33.52 20.49
N VAL A 680 2.58 33.29 19.75
CA VAL A 680 1.45 34.21 19.62
C VAL A 680 0.71 34.32 20.95
N PRO A 681 0.73 35.47 21.66
CA PRO A 681 -0.06 35.62 22.88
C PRO A 681 -1.54 35.82 22.49
N ILE A 682 -2.38 34.92 22.99
CA ILE A 682 -3.81 34.92 22.70
C ILE A 682 -4.51 36.03 23.46
N GLY A 683 -5.43 36.72 22.80
CA GLY A 683 -6.24 37.78 23.44
C GLY A 683 -5.52 39.13 23.63
N LYS A 684 -4.36 39.32 23.02
CA LYS A 684 -3.58 40.55 23.09
C LYS A 684 -2.94 40.87 21.74
N LYS A 685 -3.04 42.12 21.33
CA LYS A 685 -2.27 42.64 20.20
C LYS A 685 -0.81 42.72 20.60
N ALA A 686 0.06 41.98 19.91
CA ALA A 686 1.48 41.91 20.22
C ALA A 686 2.33 41.76 18.97
N SER A 687 3.60 42.13 19.12
CA SER A 687 4.63 41.86 18.12
C SER A 687 5.01 40.37 18.16
N VAL A 688 4.75 39.69 17.07
CA VAL A 688 4.88 38.21 16.93
C VAL A 688 5.95 37.89 15.93
N LYS A 689 6.82 36.93 16.24
CA LYS A 689 7.84 36.43 15.31
C LYS A 689 7.20 35.55 14.26
N VAL A 690 7.40 35.89 12.99
CA VAL A 690 6.94 35.11 11.82
C VAL A 690 8.12 34.76 10.94
N GLU A 691 8.17 33.51 10.53
CA GLU A 691 9.08 32.99 9.52
C GLU A 691 8.32 32.79 8.22
N LEU A 692 8.78 33.45 7.18
CA LEU A 692 8.16 33.49 5.86
C LEU A 692 9.12 32.91 4.82
N ILE A 693 8.62 32.19 3.85
CA ILE A 693 9.38 31.76 2.69
C ILE A 693 8.86 32.47 1.45
N LYS A 694 9.79 33.03 0.66
CA LYS A 694 9.46 33.80 -0.52
C LYS A 694 8.83 32.92 -1.59
N LEU A 695 7.69 33.35 -2.12
CA LEU A 695 7.06 32.78 -3.32
C LEU A 695 7.72 33.38 -4.57
N LEU A 696 8.38 32.55 -5.37
CA LEU A 696 9.21 33.03 -6.47
C LEU A 696 8.42 33.44 -7.70
N ASN A 697 7.28 32.79 -7.96
CA ASN A 697 6.47 32.99 -9.15
C ASN A 697 5.07 33.56 -8.89
N TYR A 698 4.89 34.17 -7.70
CA TYR A 698 3.63 34.82 -7.38
C TYR A 698 3.67 36.27 -7.86
N ASP A 699 3.36 36.48 -9.13
CA ASP A 699 3.17 37.83 -9.69
C ASP A 699 1.84 37.86 -10.44
N VAL A 700 0.98 38.78 -10.00
CA VAL A 700 -0.37 38.93 -10.54
C VAL A 700 -0.37 39.59 -11.92
N SER A 701 0.79 40.08 -12.40
CA SER A 701 0.83 40.92 -13.58
C SER A 701 1.96 40.67 -14.59
N LEU A 702 2.87 39.77 -14.35
CA LEU A 702 3.99 39.55 -15.28
C LEU A 702 4.02 38.09 -15.76
N THR A 703 4.31 37.94 -17.06
CA THR A 703 4.66 36.66 -17.67
C THR A 703 5.68 35.92 -16.79
N PRO A 704 5.51 34.64 -16.53
CA PRO A 704 6.47 33.89 -15.71
C PRO A 704 7.88 34.06 -16.24
N ILE A 705 8.77 34.58 -15.43
CA ILE A 705 10.18 34.45 -15.70
C ILE A 705 10.48 32.98 -15.47
N THR A 706 10.65 32.24 -16.54
CA THR A 706 11.16 30.87 -16.48
C THR A 706 12.49 30.95 -15.77
N PRO A 707 12.71 30.31 -14.61
CA PRO A 707 14.01 30.29 -13.99
C PRO A 707 14.99 29.64 -14.96
N GLU A 708 16.06 30.34 -15.32
CA GLU A 708 17.08 29.79 -16.23
C GLU A 708 17.81 28.57 -15.65
N ARG A 709 17.59 28.26 -14.35
CA ARG A 709 18.20 27.13 -13.67
C ARG A 709 17.19 26.50 -12.71
N VAL A 710 16.34 25.68 -13.26
CA VAL A 710 15.62 24.67 -12.49
C VAL A 710 16.54 23.47 -12.35
N TRP A 711 16.55 22.79 -11.19
CA TRP A 711 17.09 21.45 -11.09
C TRP A 711 16.57 20.66 -12.27
N ASN A 712 17.46 20.26 -13.16
CA ASN A 712 17.01 19.66 -14.40
C ASN A 712 16.57 18.23 -14.13
N THR A 713 15.28 18.05 -14.03
CA THR A 713 14.64 16.77 -13.78
C THR A 713 14.40 15.96 -15.05
N THR A 714 14.84 16.47 -16.20
CA THR A 714 14.62 15.83 -17.49
C THR A 714 15.83 15.04 -17.96
N TYR A 715 16.38 14.16 -17.14
CA TYR A 715 17.34 13.21 -17.65
C TYR A 715 16.63 12.07 -18.33
N GLN A 716 16.51 12.16 -19.63
CA GLN A 716 15.94 11.08 -20.44
C GLN A 716 16.98 10.05 -20.87
N ASN A 717 18.28 10.43 -20.99
CA ASN A 717 19.39 9.53 -21.25
C ASN A 717 20.69 10.14 -20.75
N TRP A 718 21.69 9.31 -20.44
CA TRP A 718 23.05 9.75 -20.15
C TRP A 718 23.69 10.55 -21.28
N GLU A 719 23.24 10.35 -22.51
CA GLU A 719 23.70 11.08 -23.68
C GLU A 719 23.13 12.51 -23.76
N ASP A 720 21.95 12.75 -23.18
CA ASP A 720 21.36 14.09 -23.06
C ASP A 720 21.88 14.85 -21.85
N ALA A 721 22.54 14.17 -20.94
CA ALA A 721 23.22 14.76 -19.78
C ALA A 721 24.55 15.45 -20.14
N VAL A 722 25.00 15.35 -21.41
CA VAL A 722 26.18 16.01 -21.89
C VAL A 722 25.92 17.45 -22.18
N PHE A 723 25.61 18.16 -21.26
CA PHE A 723 25.50 19.14 -21.46
C PHE A 723 25.45 20.32 -21.23
N ARG A 724 25.46 21.10 -20.99
CA ARG A 724 25.72 22.53 -20.97
C ARG A 724 26.38 22.97 -19.66
N TRP A 725 27.64 22.63 -19.61
CA TRP A 725 28.61 23.29 -18.72
C TRP A 725 29.15 24.59 -19.32
N ASP A 726 28.65 25.03 -20.49
CA ASP A 726 29.08 26.25 -21.09
C ASP A 726 28.09 27.39 -20.81
N LEU A 727 28.21 27.95 -19.60
CA LEU A 727 28.02 29.39 -19.35
C LEU A 727 28.12 29.66 -17.85
#